data_d2c5900a590bff49637b1c7689bfc272
#
_entry.id   d2c5900a590bff49637b1c7689bfc272
#
_cell.length_a   1.000
_cell.length_b   1.000
_cell.length_c   1.000
_cell.angle_alpha   90.00
_cell.angle_beta   90.00
_cell.angle_gamma   90.00
#
_symmetry.space_group_name_H-M   'P 1'
#
loop_
_entity.id
_entity.type
_entity.pdbx_description
1 polymer ?
#
loop_
_entity_poly.entity_id
_entity_poly.type
_entity_poly.pdbx_seq_one_letter_code
_entity_poly.pdbx_strand_id
1 'polypeptide(L)'
;MSKSLLTLCLGGAALLQADAFAQTTGTEAATASSTATSTSTTATATASPGVKAAPATVLPSVTVAGERPTNRIDRQVYDVRSDVSSSNGTAADALNNVPSVNVDPDGSVTLRGSSNVQILVDGKPSAMLQGDNRGAGLQAMAADDIESVEVINNPGAQFGNEAGGGPILNLVMRRNRKPGGAGVANANLGSAGRYNSAVSGTYNEGAWGYQGGINVRHDGRNSTADVTRDRLDRASGAMLHSTQHSTGAGLNDSVGVNGTVSYNIGASDSVSATASFNGRGNDQQGRDRYISDGVDGAVASDYLRTTARQGDSRNASWGARYDHKGALPGETLKIDLRVSSSSNVGDSSYANTYAVFGPGMFDSQARQHNDMRQKIVDFTGDYERPLAGGSAKLGYKLASNKSDSETVYTDIFGGLDVRNARRSSEYELKENTAALYGSWQTRINERWGALAGLRAEYTDLDIHQRFGTAAATNSYLNLMPSFFATYKVSDITNLRFSYAHRLRRPNAMDLNPAVIYRDEFNVFSGNPNLKPTQTDSFELGYESRMAGLETNLRGYFRRDTDAIVDYRYFLDDNVLLTTRQNGAGSHAGGLEFTVSGKLTPKLTINANGNLARNQQTVQDSDGIYSTRTANALSGRARLNYQVDAANQLQLALQMQGKQLSGQGYRSPNSTLNLSLRHVVTPQLTLVANVTDLFNTNKMETVVDSATLRETSTRRFDGRLLYVGLSYRFGGPAGKASEEGGRQRGPGRGPGMGPPGMGPGGPGGPGPDGA
;
A
#
# COMPACT_ATOMS: atom_id res chain seq x y z
N MET A 1 11.41 9.28 -27.13
CA MET A 1 10.47 9.78 -26.11
C MET A 1 11.10 10.16 -24.77
N SER A 2 12.25 9.59 -24.35
CA SER A 2 12.90 9.94 -23.07
C SER A 2 13.42 11.39 -22.96
N LYS A 3 13.84 12.01 -24.06
CA LYS A 3 14.38 13.39 -24.05
C LYS A 3 13.30 14.49 -23.91
N SER A 4 12.07 14.22 -24.32
CA SER A 4 10.98 15.21 -24.26
C SER A 4 10.34 15.35 -22.87
N LEU A 5 10.38 14.29 -22.05
CA LEU A 5 9.85 14.35 -20.68
C LEU A 5 10.79 15.11 -19.73
N LEU A 6 12.10 15.00 -19.96
CA LEU A 6 13.10 15.70 -19.13
C LEU A 6 13.08 17.23 -19.38
N THR A 7 12.77 17.65 -20.59
CA THR A 7 12.69 19.08 -20.96
C THR A 7 11.47 19.76 -20.34
N LEU A 8 10.36 19.03 -20.16
CA LEU A 8 9.15 19.56 -19.52
C LEU A 8 9.32 19.76 -17.99
N CYS A 9 10.10 18.89 -17.34
CA CYS A 9 10.36 18.99 -15.89
C CYS A 9 11.33 20.14 -15.54
N LEU A 10 12.25 20.48 -16.43
CA LEU A 10 13.20 21.59 -16.23
C LEU A 10 12.57 22.97 -16.52
N GLY A 11 11.57 23.03 -17.41
CA GLY A 11 10.82 24.26 -17.70
C GLY A 11 9.86 24.70 -16.59
N GLY A 12 9.32 23.75 -15.80
CA GLY A 12 8.39 24.05 -14.71
C GLY A 12 9.06 24.60 -13.43
N ALA A 13 10.32 24.26 -13.20
CA ALA A 13 11.05 24.74 -12.03
C ALA A 13 11.59 26.18 -12.20
N ALA A 14 11.75 26.64 -13.45
CA ALA A 14 12.24 28.02 -13.75
C ALA A 14 11.12 29.08 -13.65
N LEU A 15 9.85 28.68 -13.72
CA LEU A 15 8.71 29.62 -13.64
C LEU A 15 8.25 29.96 -12.22
N LEU A 16 8.75 29.27 -11.20
CA LEU A 16 8.43 29.55 -9.80
C LEU A 16 9.43 30.44 -9.07
N GLN A 17 10.52 30.89 -9.75
CA GLN A 17 11.51 31.79 -9.15
C GLN A 17 11.46 33.24 -9.67
N ALA A 18 10.52 33.62 -10.53
CA ALA A 18 10.54 34.92 -11.21
C ALA A 18 9.72 36.05 -10.57
N ASP A 19 8.93 35.79 -9.51
CA ASP A 19 7.99 36.80 -8.98
C ASP A 19 8.25 37.28 -7.55
N ALA A 20 9.45 37.09 -6.99
CA ALA A 20 9.72 37.53 -5.61
C ALA A 20 10.70 38.72 -5.51
N PHE A 21 11.10 39.39 -6.62
CA PHE A 21 11.95 40.57 -6.54
C PHE A 21 11.53 41.66 -7.55
N ALA A 22 10.54 42.45 -7.17
CA ALA A 22 10.35 43.79 -7.72
C ALA A 22 9.46 44.60 -6.74
N GLN A 23 10.12 45.33 -5.88
CA GLN A 23 9.78 46.72 -5.52
C GLN A 23 10.61 47.19 -4.33
N THR A 24 11.65 47.95 -4.58
CA THR A 24 11.84 49.28 -3.98
C THR A 24 12.98 49.99 -4.69
N THR A 25 12.61 51.03 -5.37
CA THR A 25 13.46 52.05 -5.94
C THR A 25 13.86 53.05 -4.87
N GLY A 26 15.09 53.55 -4.99
CA GLY A 26 15.32 54.97 -4.62
C GLY A 26 16.51 55.29 -3.78
N THR A 27 17.52 55.77 -4.46
CA THR A 27 18.30 57.00 -4.21
C THR A 27 19.59 56.91 -3.40
N GLU A 28 20.66 57.04 -4.19
CA GLU A 28 21.87 57.88 -4.07
C GLU A 28 22.73 57.98 -2.79
N ALA A 29 23.97 57.63 -3.02
CA ALA A 29 25.19 58.46 -2.98
C ALA A 29 26.04 58.49 -1.69
N ALA A 30 27.32 58.29 -1.99
CA ALA A 30 28.50 58.92 -1.43
C ALA A 30 29.36 58.16 -0.39
N THR A 31 30.44 57.64 -0.97
CA THR A 31 31.83 57.65 -0.49
C THR A 31 32.12 58.11 0.95
N ALA A 32 32.85 57.29 1.72
CA ALA A 32 34.15 57.63 2.25
C ALA A 32 34.83 56.50 3.02
N SER A 33 36.04 56.24 2.65
CA SER A 33 37.07 55.43 3.28
C SER A 33 37.53 56.03 4.61
N SER A 34 37.76 55.23 5.66
CA SER A 34 38.88 55.45 6.57
C SER A 34 39.16 54.25 7.48
N THR A 35 40.38 53.87 7.42
CA THR A 35 41.17 52.96 8.24
C THR A 35 41.41 53.54 9.64
N ALA A 36 41.36 52.75 10.73
CA ALA A 36 42.18 52.90 11.93
C ALA A 36 41.96 51.71 12.91
N THR A 37 42.88 50.83 13.03
CA THR A 37 43.91 50.58 14.02
C THR A 37 43.47 50.41 15.49
N SER A 38 43.82 49.26 15.99
CA SER A 38 43.83 48.69 17.33
C SER A 38 44.27 49.60 18.49
N THR A 39 43.67 49.43 19.66
CA THR A 39 44.45 49.47 20.91
C THR A 39 43.74 48.68 22.03
N SER A 40 44.44 47.73 22.59
CA SER A 40 44.15 47.01 23.81
C SER A 40 44.33 47.88 25.03
N THR A 41 43.36 47.83 25.99
CA THR A 41 43.66 48.30 27.36
C THR A 41 42.99 47.38 28.37
N THR A 42 43.83 46.72 29.14
CA THR A 42 43.53 45.95 30.32
C THR A 42 43.13 46.88 31.44
N ALA A 43 41.97 46.67 32.03
CA ALA A 43 41.59 47.33 33.30
C ALA A 43 41.02 46.30 34.27
N THR A 44 41.76 46.07 35.32
CA THR A 44 41.41 45.36 36.54
C THR A 44 40.33 46.13 37.28
N ALA A 45 39.22 45.52 37.61
CA ALA A 45 38.21 46.10 38.51
C ALA A 45 37.73 45.11 39.58
N THR A 46 37.90 45.54 40.75
CA THR A 46 37.53 45.11 42.09
C THR A 46 36.15 44.55 42.25
N ALA A 47 36.06 43.53 43.10
CA ALA A 47 34.84 42.93 43.56
C ALA A 47 33.95 43.81 44.44
N SER A 48 32.67 43.78 44.30
CA SER A 48 31.66 44.22 45.25
C SER A 48 30.47 43.29 45.30
N PRO A 49 29.77 43.18 46.45
CA PRO A 49 29.14 41.94 46.89
C PRO A 49 27.67 41.76 46.41
N GLY A 50 27.33 40.54 46.24
CA GLY A 50 26.08 39.81 46.26
C GLY A 50 24.75 40.55 46.20
N VAL A 51 24.09 40.44 45.05
CA VAL A 51 22.62 40.43 45.02
C VAL A 51 22.20 39.00 44.69
N LYS A 52 21.50 38.35 45.62
CA LYS A 52 20.85 37.07 45.43
C LYS A 52 19.81 37.21 44.30
N ALA A 53 20.04 36.63 43.15
CA ALA A 53 19.05 36.43 42.11
C ALA A 53 17.98 35.50 42.68
N ALA A 54 16.71 35.98 42.63
CA ALA A 54 15.55 35.16 42.89
C ALA A 54 15.51 33.94 41.97
N PRO A 55 15.05 32.76 42.41
CA PRO A 55 14.98 31.58 41.56
C PRO A 55 14.00 31.88 40.41
N ALA A 56 14.51 31.70 39.18
CA ALA A 56 13.69 31.73 37.97
C ALA A 56 12.60 30.66 38.12
N THR A 57 11.35 31.10 38.21
CA THR A 57 10.19 30.21 38.15
C THR A 57 10.20 29.55 36.77
N VAL A 58 10.68 28.31 36.71
CA VAL A 58 10.55 27.46 35.52
C VAL A 58 9.06 27.18 35.38
N LEU A 59 8.41 27.88 34.47
CA LEU A 59 7.06 27.54 34.04
C LEU A 59 7.12 26.07 33.53
N PRO A 60 6.23 25.19 34.03
CA PRO A 60 6.19 23.84 33.51
C PRO A 60 5.89 23.93 32.02
N SER A 61 6.80 23.42 31.20
CA SER A 61 6.53 23.22 29.77
C SER A 61 5.33 22.27 29.69
N VAL A 62 4.17 22.78 29.33
CA VAL A 62 3.03 21.97 28.95
C VAL A 62 3.45 21.26 27.66
N THR A 63 4.05 20.09 27.83
CA THR A 63 4.21 19.14 26.73
C THR A 63 2.79 18.65 26.43
N VAL A 64 2.13 19.26 25.47
CA VAL A 64 0.98 18.63 24.82
C VAL A 64 1.53 17.41 24.10
N ALA A 65 1.65 16.30 24.84
CA ALA A 65 1.73 15.00 24.24
C ALA A 65 0.37 14.79 23.55
N GLY A 66 0.29 15.16 22.27
CA GLY A 66 -0.80 14.69 21.45
C GLY A 66 -0.81 13.16 21.63
N GLU A 67 -1.86 12.62 22.21
CA GLU A 67 -2.07 11.19 22.28
C GLU A 67 -1.84 10.65 20.87
N ARG A 68 -0.71 9.98 20.66
CA ARG A 68 -0.54 9.18 19.46
C ARG A 68 -1.63 8.13 19.55
N PRO A 69 -2.54 8.03 18.58
CA PRO A 69 -3.61 7.04 18.64
C PRO A 69 -3.02 5.67 18.34
N THR A 70 -2.24 5.12 19.28
CA THR A 70 -1.52 3.86 19.10
C THR A 70 -2.43 2.65 19.15
N ASN A 71 -3.66 2.79 19.66
CA ASN A 71 -4.60 1.66 19.71
C ASN A 71 -6.05 2.14 19.64
N ARG A 72 -6.55 2.32 18.43
CA ARG A 72 -8.00 2.39 18.23
C ARG A 72 -8.60 0.99 18.39
N ILE A 73 -9.88 0.91 18.79
CA ILE A 73 -10.57 -0.37 18.99
C ILE A 73 -10.60 -1.19 17.68
N ASP A 74 -10.63 -0.53 16.52
CA ASP A 74 -10.86 -1.11 15.19
C ASP A 74 -9.59 -1.30 14.33
N ARG A 75 -8.40 -0.78 14.74
CA ARG A 75 -7.19 -0.82 13.87
C ARG A 75 -5.88 -0.86 14.64
N GLN A 76 -4.80 -1.24 13.94
CA GLN A 76 -3.42 -1.14 14.41
C GLN A 76 -2.67 -0.09 13.58
N VAL A 77 -1.82 0.73 14.20
CA VAL A 77 -1.07 1.81 13.55
C VAL A 77 0.42 1.51 13.62
N TYR A 78 1.07 1.49 12.48
CA TYR A 78 2.51 1.25 12.32
C TYR A 78 3.21 2.51 11.80
N ASP A 79 4.17 3.02 12.54
CA ASP A 79 4.99 4.18 12.13
C ASP A 79 6.05 3.75 11.13
N VAL A 80 6.00 4.29 9.91
CA VAL A 80 6.93 4.00 8.81
C VAL A 80 8.28 4.70 8.99
N ARG A 81 8.34 5.78 9.77
CA ARG A 81 9.53 6.62 9.96
C ARG A 81 10.67 5.94 10.68
N SER A 82 10.39 4.92 11.46
CA SER A 82 11.39 4.19 12.25
C SER A 82 12.17 3.16 11.45
N ASP A 83 11.80 2.94 10.19
CA ASP A 83 12.32 1.88 9.35
C ASP A 83 13.43 2.37 8.40
N VAL A 84 14.63 1.83 8.59
CA VAL A 84 15.81 2.17 7.78
C VAL A 84 15.67 1.72 6.33
N SER A 85 14.99 0.61 6.07
CA SER A 85 14.83 0.07 4.72
C SER A 85 13.83 0.86 3.89
N SER A 86 12.90 1.58 4.52
CA SER A 86 11.92 2.43 3.85
C SER A 86 12.41 3.85 3.56
N SER A 87 13.52 4.29 4.17
CA SER A 87 14.01 5.69 4.07
C SER A 87 14.34 6.15 2.64
N ASN A 88 14.49 5.23 1.70
CA ASN A 88 14.75 5.50 0.28
C ASN A 88 13.90 4.59 -0.61
N GLY A 89 12.91 3.95 -0.02
CA GLY A 89 12.04 2.98 -0.65
C GLY A 89 10.78 3.58 -1.25
N THR A 90 9.97 2.70 -1.76
CA THR A 90 8.64 2.97 -2.27
C THR A 90 7.58 2.68 -1.21
N ALA A 91 6.32 3.03 -1.46
CA ALA A 91 5.22 2.59 -0.61
C ALA A 91 5.13 1.06 -0.53
N ALA A 92 5.52 0.34 -1.59
CA ALA A 92 5.64 -1.12 -1.57
C ALA A 92 6.65 -1.59 -0.51
N ASP A 93 7.81 -0.93 -0.44
CA ASP A 93 8.83 -1.24 0.57
C ASP A 93 8.35 -0.89 1.98
N ALA A 94 7.68 0.26 2.14
CA ALA A 94 7.07 0.66 3.40
C ALA A 94 6.01 -0.34 3.88
N LEU A 95 5.12 -0.78 2.99
CA LEU A 95 4.13 -1.81 3.28
C LEU A 95 4.78 -3.16 3.62
N ASN A 96 5.83 -3.50 2.90
CA ASN A 96 6.62 -4.69 3.21
C ASN A 96 7.24 -4.64 4.61
N ASN A 97 7.31 -3.49 5.24
CA ASN A 97 7.81 -3.31 6.61
C ASN A 97 6.72 -3.39 7.68
N VAL A 98 5.46 -3.43 7.27
CA VAL A 98 4.32 -3.61 8.17
C VAL A 98 4.14 -5.10 8.49
N PRO A 99 3.96 -5.49 9.77
CA PRO A 99 3.70 -6.87 10.14
C PRO A 99 2.51 -7.48 9.39
N SER A 100 2.67 -8.71 8.93
CA SER A 100 1.66 -9.51 8.21
C SER A 100 1.28 -9.00 6.81
N VAL A 101 1.90 -7.91 6.33
CA VAL A 101 1.75 -7.42 4.96
C VAL A 101 2.88 -7.95 4.09
N ASN A 102 2.55 -8.39 2.90
CA ASN A 102 3.51 -8.76 1.87
C ASN A 102 3.13 -8.09 0.55
N VAL A 103 4.11 -7.46 -0.11
CA VAL A 103 3.99 -6.94 -1.46
C VAL A 103 4.92 -7.72 -2.35
N ASP A 104 4.35 -8.49 -3.26
CA ASP A 104 5.09 -9.28 -4.22
C ASP A 104 5.75 -8.40 -5.30
N PRO A 105 6.76 -8.92 -6.01
CA PRO A 105 7.42 -8.17 -7.08
C PRO A 105 6.51 -7.71 -8.22
N ASP A 106 5.38 -8.38 -8.44
CA ASP A 106 4.36 -8.01 -9.42
C ASP A 106 3.40 -6.92 -8.90
N GLY A 107 3.56 -6.51 -7.63
CA GLY A 107 2.73 -5.52 -6.97
C GLY A 107 1.47 -6.08 -6.30
N SER A 108 1.31 -7.39 -6.30
CA SER A 108 0.24 -8.06 -5.54
C SER A 108 0.48 -7.86 -4.04
N VAL A 109 -0.54 -7.42 -3.33
CA VAL A 109 -0.46 -7.19 -1.88
C VAL A 109 -1.24 -8.26 -1.16
N THR A 110 -0.61 -8.87 -0.18
CA THR A 110 -1.27 -9.82 0.72
C THR A 110 -1.16 -9.35 2.15
N LEU A 111 -2.23 -9.57 2.92
CA LEU A 111 -2.26 -9.37 4.36
C LEU A 111 -2.73 -10.66 5.02
N ARG A 112 -1.90 -11.24 5.88
CA ARG A 112 -2.17 -12.53 6.53
C ARG A 112 -2.44 -13.66 5.52
N GLY A 113 -1.76 -13.65 4.37
CA GLY A 113 -1.97 -14.63 3.31
C GLY A 113 -3.24 -14.41 2.47
N SER A 114 -4.09 -13.43 2.81
CA SER A 114 -5.20 -13.02 1.95
C SER A 114 -4.71 -12.05 0.89
N SER A 115 -4.95 -12.34 -0.38
CA SER A 115 -4.68 -11.44 -1.51
C SER A 115 -5.76 -10.38 -1.69
N ASN A 116 -6.89 -10.54 -1.00
CA ASN A 116 -7.99 -9.61 -1.04
C ASN A 116 -7.78 -8.46 -0.05
N VAL A 117 -6.82 -7.58 -0.35
CA VAL A 117 -6.46 -6.43 0.49
C VAL A 117 -6.77 -5.15 -0.25
N GLN A 118 -7.48 -4.24 0.39
CA GLN A 118 -7.66 -2.90 -0.14
C GLN A 118 -6.58 -1.95 0.41
N ILE A 119 -6.08 -1.07 -0.47
CA ILE A 119 -5.17 -0.02 -0.08
C ILE A 119 -5.88 1.33 -0.23
N LEU A 120 -5.89 2.08 0.87
CA LEU A 120 -6.43 3.43 0.94
C LEU A 120 -5.31 4.44 1.16
N VAL A 121 -5.53 5.66 0.72
CA VAL A 121 -4.69 6.82 1.02
C VAL A 121 -5.54 7.82 1.82
N ASP A 122 -5.15 8.11 3.06
CA ASP A 122 -5.91 8.95 4.01
C ASP A 122 -7.38 8.50 4.17
N GLY A 123 -7.60 7.19 4.14
CA GLY A 123 -8.93 6.58 4.30
C GLY A 123 -9.76 6.53 3.02
N LYS A 124 -9.19 6.85 1.86
CA LYS A 124 -9.91 6.89 0.57
C LYS A 124 -9.27 6.00 -0.49
N PRO A 125 -10.06 5.38 -1.36
CA PRO A 125 -9.53 4.68 -2.52
C PRO A 125 -8.85 5.65 -3.48
N SER A 126 -7.80 5.18 -4.14
CA SER A 126 -7.09 5.93 -5.18
C SER A 126 -7.07 5.09 -6.46
N ALA A 127 -7.38 5.71 -7.61
CA ALA A 127 -7.33 5.02 -8.90
C ALA A 127 -5.93 4.44 -9.20
N MET A 128 -4.88 5.09 -8.68
CA MET A 128 -3.50 4.64 -8.78
C MET A 128 -3.25 3.30 -8.07
N LEU A 129 -4.02 2.98 -7.01
CA LEU A 129 -3.83 1.79 -6.17
C LEU A 129 -4.94 0.75 -6.34
N GLN A 130 -5.70 0.82 -7.45
CA GLN A 130 -6.77 -0.14 -7.77
C GLN A 130 -6.43 -1.00 -8.99
N GLY A 131 -6.97 -2.22 -9.00
CA GLY A 131 -6.84 -3.14 -10.11
C GLY A 131 -5.38 -3.46 -10.45
N ASP A 132 -5.09 -3.60 -11.74
CA ASP A 132 -3.77 -3.94 -12.28
C ASP A 132 -2.72 -2.83 -12.09
N ASN A 133 -3.16 -1.61 -11.79
CA ASN A 133 -2.28 -0.46 -11.55
C ASN A 133 -1.68 -0.44 -10.15
N ARG A 134 -2.17 -1.25 -9.22
CA ARG A 134 -1.77 -1.24 -7.81
C ARG A 134 -0.27 -1.33 -7.61
N GLY A 135 0.37 -2.29 -8.27
CA GLY A 135 1.80 -2.51 -8.17
C GLY A 135 2.61 -1.32 -8.66
N ALA A 136 2.21 -0.76 -9.80
CA ALA A 136 2.85 0.43 -10.36
C ALA A 136 2.68 1.65 -9.45
N GLY A 137 1.48 1.84 -8.90
CA GLY A 137 1.18 2.93 -7.97
C GLY A 137 1.99 2.85 -6.68
N LEU A 138 2.10 1.68 -6.07
CA LEU A 138 2.89 1.47 -4.85
C LEU A 138 4.39 1.67 -5.10
N GLN A 139 4.89 1.25 -6.26
CA GLN A 139 6.29 1.46 -6.64
C GLN A 139 6.62 2.92 -6.98
N ALA A 140 5.62 3.69 -7.39
CA ALA A 140 5.78 5.09 -7.76
C ALA A 140 5.69 6.06 -6.56
N MET A 141 5.03 5.66 -5.48
CA MET A 141 4.85 6.46 -4.27
C MET A 141 6.09 6.33 -3.36
N ALA A 142 6.64 7.44 -2.90
CA ALA A 142 7.78 7.43 -1.99
C ALA A 142 7.34 7.00 -0.57
N ALA A 143 8.11 6.13 0.07
CA ALA A 143 7.86 5.74 1.47
C ALA A 143 7.96 6.92 2.44
N ASP A 144 8.82 7.89 2.12
CA ASP A 144 9.01 9.09 2.94
C ASP A 144 7.77 10.00 3.02
N ASP A 145 6.85 9.89 2.07
CA ASP A 145 5.58 10.63 2.09
C ASP A 145 4.55 10.01 3.05
N ILE A 146 4.81 8.80 3.55
CA ILE A 146 3.92 8.07 4.44
C ILE A 146 4.30 8.35 5.90
N GLU A 147 3.36 8.80 6.71
CA GLU A 147 3.53 8.97 8.15
C GLU A 147 3.40 7.64 8.88
N SER A 148 2.32 6.94 8.58
CA SER A 148 2.01 5.64 9.19
C SER A 148 1.14 4.79 8.28
N VAL A 149 1.14 3.49 8.53
CA VAL A 149 0.23 2.53 7.92
C VAL A 149 -0.74 2.03 8.99
N GLU A 150 -2.03 2.23 8.75
CA GLU A 150 -3.08 1.65 9.57
C GLU A 150 -3.49 0.30 8.99
N VAL A 151 -3.38 -0.74 9.79
CA VAL A 151 -3.83 -2.10 9.45
C VAL A 151 -5.19 -2.34 10.08
N ILE A 152 -6.19 -2.49 9.25
CA ILE A 152 -7.59 -2.68 9.65
C ILE A 152 -8.00 -4.07 9.16
N ASN A 153 -7.77 -5.05 10.00
CA ASN A 153 -7.97 -6.45 9.64
C ASN A 153 -9.43 -6.80 9.45
N ASN A 154 -10.26 -6.20 10.27
CA ASN A 154 -11.71 -6.39 10.27
C ASN A 154 -12.36 -5.01 10.25
N PRO A 155 -12.46 -4.35 9.07
CA PRO A 155 -12.96 -2.98 9.01
C PRO A 155 -14.40 -2.86 9.42
N GLY A 156 -14.67 -1.85 10.25
CA GLY A 156 -16.02 -1.52 10.72
C GLY A 156 -16.85 -0.75 9.69
N ALA A 157 -18.04 -0.32 10.09
CA ALA A 157 -19.06 0.29 9.23
C ALA A 157 -18.61 1.51 8.43
N GLN A 158 -17.62 2.28 8.92
CA GLN A 158 -17.06 3.46 8.23
C GLN A 158 -16.30 3.09 6.93
N PHE A 159 -15.76 1.88 6.86
CA PHE A 159 -15.06 1.38 5.70
C PHE A 159 -16.00 0.49 4.90
N GLY A 160 -16.59 0.99 3.89
CA GLY A 160 -17.52 0.22 3.07
C GLY A 160 -16.86 -0.89 2.27
N ASN A 161 -17.50 -1.21 1.18
CA ASN A 161 -17.11 -2.24 0.24
C ASN A 161 -15.91 -1.89 -0.66
N GLU A 162 -15.34 -0.71 -0.46
CA GLU A 162 -14.13 -0.26 -1.14
C GLU A 162 -12.99 -1.28 -1.01
N ALA A 163 -13.05 -2.05 0.06
CA ALA A 163 -12.09 -3.10 0.37
C ALA A 163 -12.36 -4.42 -0.35
N GLY A 164 -13.41 -4.53 -1.12
CA GLY A 164 -13.77 -5.82 -1.69
C GLY A 164 -13.92 -6.93 -0.63
N GLY A 165 -14.42 -6.62 0.58
CA GLY A 165 -14.63 -7.58 1.67
C GLY A 165 -13.36 -8.01 2.43
N GLY A 166 -12.16 -7.60 2.00
CA GLY A 166 -10.88 -7.92 2.63
C GLY A 166 -10.44 -6.94 3.72
N PRO A 167 -9.29 -7.19 4.35
CA PRO A 167 -8.68 -6.23 5.25
C PRO A 167 -8.21 -4.98 4.50
N ILE A 168 -8.05 -3.88 5.23
CA ILE A 168 -7.64 -2.58 4.69
C ILE A 168 -6.24 -2.22 5.18
N LEU A 169 -5.43 -1.72 4.27
CA LEU A 169 -4.20 -0.99 4.54
C LEU A 169 -4.44 0.48 4.21
N ASN A 170 -4.45 1.34 5.22
CA ASN A 170 -4.61 2.77 5.00
C ASN A 170 -3.26 3.47 5.14
N LEU A 171 -2.78 4.04 4.06
CA LEU A 171 -1.58 4.85 4.02
C LEU A 171 -1.95 6.25 4.52
N VAL A 172 -1.50 6.60 5.71
CA VAL A 172 -1.68 7.95 6.27
C VAL A 172 -0.52 8.80 5.80
N MET A 173 -0.82 9.83 5.01
CA MET A 173 0.21 10.73 4.47
C MET A 173 0.68 11.73 5.51
N ARG A 174 1.94 12.12 5.45
CA ARG A 174 2.55 13.06 6.39
C ARG A 174 1.87 14.42 6.36
N ARG A 175 1.62 14.95 7.55
CA ARG A 175 1.12 16.31 7.78
C ARG A 175 1.98 16.99 8.83
N ASN A 176 3.03 17.68 8.40
CA ASN A 176 3.87 18.41 9.36
C ASN A 176 3.32 19.82 9.56
N ARG A 177 3.07 20.21 10.82
CA ARG A 177 2.48 21.51 11.18
C ARG A 177 3.39 22.37 12.06
N LYS A 178 4.68 22.06 12.16
CA LYS A 178 5.62 22.94 12.87
C LYS A 178 5.98 24.13 11.96
N PRO A 179 6.03 25.37 12.48
CA PRO A 179 6.49 26.53 11.70
C PRO A 179 7.89 26.30 11.13
N GLY A 180 8.12 26.74 9.90
CA GLY A 180 9.38 26.59 9.18
C GLY A 180 9.33 25.47 8.13
N GLY A 181 10.45 25.30 7.43
CA GLY A 181 10.60 24.32 6.37
C GLY A 181 11.52 23.18 6.76
N ALA A 182 11.17 21.98 6.36
CA ALA A 182 12.01 20.80 6.47
C ALA A 182 11.81 19.91 5.24
N GLY A 183 12.87 19.25 4.81
CA GLY A 183 12.78 18.33 3.69
C GLY A 183 13.87 17.29 3.68
N VAL A 184 13.74 16.37 2.73
CA VAL A 184 14.70 15.31 2.48
C VAL A 184 14.91 15.17 0.98
N ALA A 185 16.16 14.97 0.58
CA ALA A 185 16.56 14.61 -0.76
C ALA A 185 17.26 13.26 -0.73
N ASN A 186 16.78 12.33 -1.55
CA ASN A 186 17.32 10.97 -1.65
C ASN A 186 17.83 10.75 -3.08
N ALA A 187 18.95 10.03 -3.20
CA ALA A 187 19.47 9.56 -4.47
C ALA A 187 20.05 8.17 -4.29
N ASN A 188 19.63 7.22 -5.11
CA ASN A 188 20.04 5.83 -5.04
C ASN A 188 20.47 5.34 -6.42
N LEU A 189 21.55 4.56 -6.46
CA LEU A 189 22.04 3.83 -7.61
C LEU A 189 21.93 2.35 -7.31
N GLY A 190 21.42 1.58 -8.26
CA GLY A 190 21.23 0.14 -8.14
C GLY A 190 22.01 -0.63 -9.21
N SER A 191 22.17 -1.92 -8.99
CA SER A 191 22.73 -2.84 -10.00
C SER A 191 21.93 -2.79 -11.30
N ALA A 192 22.58 -3.10 -12.43
CA ALA A 192 22.01 -3.09 -13.78
C ALA A 192 21.42 -1.74 -14.21
N GLY A 193 22.08 -0.63 -13.86
CA GLY A 193 21.73 0.71 -14.32
C GLY A 193 20.51 1.33 -13.62
N ARG A 194 19.97 0.72 -12.58
CA ARG A 194 18.83 1.26 -11.83
C ARG A 194 19.20 2.51 -11.05
N TYR A 195 18.30 3.47 -11.03
CA TYR A 195 18.45 4.65 -10.15
C TYR A 195 17.07 5.18 -9.73
N ASN A 196 17.04 5.84 -8.58
CA ASN A 196 15.92 6.65 -8.17
C ASN A 196 16.40 7.89 -7.41
N SER A 197 15.65 8.97 -7.54
CA SER A 197 15.86 10.21 -6.80
C SER A 197 14.51 10.76 -6.37
N ALA A 198 14.47 11.31 -5.17
CA ALA A 198 13.29 11.96 -4.66
C ALA A 198 13.67 13.18 -3.82
N VAL A 199 12.86 14.23 -3.91
CA VAL A 199 12.91 15.40 -3.04
C VAL A 199 11.51 15.61 -2.50
N SER A 200 11.38 15.69 -1.19
CA SER A 200 10.12 16.03 -0.53
C SER A 200 10.36 17.01 0.61
N GLY A 201 9.35 17.82 0.90
CA GLY A 201 9.44 18.79 1.97
C GLY A 201 8.11 19.35 2.38
N THR A 202 8.16 20.03 3.52
CA THR A 202 7.03 20.72 4.12
C THR A 202 7.46 22.14 4.50
N TYR A 203 6.55 23.08 4.33
CA TYR A 203 6.71 24.45 4.78
C TYR A 203 5.44 24.94 5.45
N ASN A 204 5.54 25.47 6.66
CA ASN A 204 4.39 25.99 7.40
C ASN A 204 4.65 27.41 7.85
N GLU A 205 3.71 28.31 7.54
CA GLU A 205 3.78 29.72 7.91
C GLU A 205 2.39 30.24 8.26
N GLY A 206 2.23 30.71 9.49
CA GLY A 206 0.96 31.20 9.99
C GLY A 206 -0.17 30.16 9.86
N ALA A 207 -1.22 30.51 9.13
CA ALA A 207 -2.36 29.63 8.87
C ALA A 207 -2.12 28.65 7.71
N TRP A 208 -1.07 28.84 6.92
CA TRP A 208 -0.76 28.08 5.73
C TRP A 208 0.18 26.91 6.01
N GLY A 209 -0.10 25.78 5.40
CA GLY A 209 0.77 24.62 5.36
C GLY A 209 0.93 24.14 3.93
N TYR A 210 2.16 23.88 3.51
CA TYR A 210 2.52 23.36 2.20
C TYR A 210 3.30 22.07 2.38
N GLN A 211 2.98 21.08 1.59
CA GLN A 211 3.71 19.83 1.52
C GLN A 211 3.82 19.43 0.05
N GLY A 212 4.97 18.93 -0.37
CA GLY A 212 5.11 18.45 -1.72
C GLY A 212 6.33 17.60 -1.92
N GLY A 213 6.34 16.86 -3.02
CA GLY A 213 7.46 16.02 -3.40
C GLY A 213 7.47 15.73 -4.90
N ILE A 214 8.67 15.45 -5.38
CA ILE A 214 8.93 14.98 -6.74
C ILE A 214 9.82 13.76 -6.63
N ASN A 215 9.50 12.70 -7.36
CA ASN A 215 10.34 11.53 -7.47
C ASN A 215 10.50 11.10 -8.93
N VAL A 216 11.68 10.59 -9.25
CA VAL A 216 12.00 9.96 -10.52
C VAL A 216 12.61 8.59 -10.26
N ARG A 217 12.28 7.60 -11.09
CA ARG A 217 12.80 6.25 -10.98
C ARG A 217 13.03 5.65 -12.35
N HIS A 218 14.18 5.03 -12.51
CA HIS A 218 14.55 4.20 -13.64
C HIS A 218 14.85 2.80 -13.12
N ASP A 219 14.04 1.83 -13.53
CA ASP A 219 14.12 0.47 -13.04
C ASP A 219 14.00 -0.52 -14.19
N GLY A 220 14.89 -1.48 -14.24
CA GLY A 220 14.84 -2.56 -15.21
C GLY A 220 14.45 -3.86 -14.52
N ARG A 221 13.73 -4.72 -15.21
CA ARG A 221 13.36 -6.03 -14.70
C ARG A 221 13.60 -7.10 -15.75
N ASN A 222 14.41 -8.10 -15.41
CA ASN A 222 14.52 -9.32 -16.19
C ASN A 222 13.64 -10.40 -15.55
N SER A 223 13.08 -11.26 -16.37
CA SER A 223 12.30 -12.40 -15.90
C SER A 223 12.57 -13.64 -16.73
N THR A 224 12.48 -14.79 -16.09
CA THR A 224 12.42 -16.09 -16.75
C THR A 224 11.20 -16.83 -16.25
N ALA A 225 10.54 -17.58 -17.12
CA ALA A 225 9.46 -18.46 -16.73
C ALA A 225 9.56 -19.79 -17.48
N ASP A 226 9.33 -20.88 -16.73
CA ASP A 226 9.24 -22.24 -17.26
C ASP A 226 7.85 -22.77 -16.93
N VAL A 227 7.12 -23.22 -17.93
CA VAL A 227 5.80 -23.82 -17.81
C VAL A 227 5.84 -25.22 -18.40
N THR A 228 5.38 -26.19 -17.62
CA THR A 228 5.14 -27.56 -18.08
C THR A 228 3.64 -27.81 -17.95
N ARG A 229 3.00 -28.30 -19.03
CA ARG A 229 1.57 -28.53 -19.09
C ARG A 229 1.28 -29.89 -19.70
N ASP A 230 0.46 -30.67 -18.99
CA ASP A 230 -0.17 -31.88 -19.50
C ASP A 230 -1.68 -31.64 -19.59
N ARG A 231 -2.23 -31.80 -20.78
CA ARG A 231 -3.67 -31.65 -21.04
C ARG A 231 -4.29 -32.93 -21.55
N LEU A 232 -5.52 -33.20 -21.13
CA LEU A 232 -6.28 -34.33 -21.65
C LEU A 232 -6.76 -34.01 -23.08
N ASP A 233 -6.32 -34.79 -24.05
CA ASP A 233 -6.92 -34.83 -25.38
C ASP A 233 -8.19 -35.67 -25.35
N ARG A 234 -9.34 -35.03 -25.57
CA ARG A 234 -10.64 -35.69 -25.46
C ARG A 234 -10.90 -36.72 -26.57
N ALA A 235 -10.26 -36.56 -27.72
CA ALA A 235 -10.44 -37.43 -28.86
C ALA A 235 -9.71 -38.79 -28.67
N SER A 236 -8.48 -38.74 -28.17
CA SER A 236 -7.65 -39.93 -27.94
C SER A 236 -7.69 -40.47 -26.51
N GLY A 237 -8.13 -39.63 -25.54
CA GLY A 237 -8.04 -39.94 -24.12
C GLY A 237 -6.63 -39.85 -23.53
N ALA A 238 -5.65 -39.43 -24.32
CA ALA A 238 -4.25 -39.30 -23.89
C ALA A 238 -3.94 -37.97 -23.24
N MET A 239 -2.95 -37.94 -22.34
CA MET A 239 -2.40 -36.68 -21.83
C MET A 239 -1.31 -36.17 -22.77
N LEU A 240 -1.52 -35.02 -23.41
CA LEU A 240 -0.57 -34.38 -24.29
C LEU A 240 0.32 -33.42 -23.50
N HIS A 241 1.62 -33.55 -23.72
CA HIS A 241 2.63 -32.74 -23.03
C HIS A 241 2.99 -31.50 -23.82
N SER A 242 3.23 -30.39 -23.11
CA SER A 242 3.79 -29.17 -23.71
C SER A 242 4.66 -28.40 -22.71
N THR A 243 5.66 -27.72 -23.25
CA THR A 243 6.57 -26.87 -22.47
C THR A 243 6.62 -25.46 -23.05
N GLN A 244 6.77 -24.49 -22.17
CA GLN A 244 7.03 -23.09 -22.55
C GLN A 244 8.23 -22.60 -21.74
N HIS A 245 9.23 -22.08 -22.44
CA HIS A 245 10.35 -21.36 -21.84
C HIS A 245 10.29 -19.88 -22.25
N SER A 246 10.20 -19.00 -21.28
CA SER A 246 10.04 -17.56 -21.46
C SER A 246 11.22 -16.80 -20.90
N THR A 247 11.73 -15.83 -21.63
CA THR A 247 12.66 -14.81 -21.14
C THR A 247 12.11 -13.42 -21.42
N GLY A 248 12.27 -12.53 -20.48
CA GLY A 248 11.79 -11.15 -20.62
C GLY A 248 12.77 -10.15 -20.04
N ALA A 249 12.92 -9.03 -20.72
CA ALA A 249 13.61 -7.85 -20.22
C ALA A 249 12.65 -6.67 -20.27
N GLY A 250 12.60 -5.88 -19.20
CA GLY A 250 11.72 -4.71 -19.14
C GLY A 250 12.42 -3.52 -18.51
N LEU A 251 12.17 -2.35 -19.07
CA LEU A 251 12.61 -1.06 -18.55
C LEU A 251 11.38 -0.25 -18.14
N ASN A 252 11.46 0.39 -16.98
CA ASN A 252 10.40 1.23 -16.45
C ASN A 252 10.98 2.57 -16.02
N ASP A 253 10.45 3.64 -16.60
CA ASP A 253 10.71 5.01 -16.21
C ASP A 253 9.48 5.59 -15.55
N SER A 254 9.61 6.22 -14.38
CA SER A 254 8.48 6.87 -13.73
C SER A 254 8.86 8.22 -13.15
N VAL A 255 7.89 9.12 -13.16
CA VAL A 255 7.93 10.41 -12.50
C VAL A 255 6.67 10.59 -11.67
N GLY A 256 6.85 10.97 -10.41
CA GLY A 256 5.76 11.31 -9.50
C GLY A 256 5.89 12.74 -9.00
N VAL A 257 4.77 13.43 -8.90
CA VAL A 257 4.65 14.77 -8.29
C VAL A 257 3.43 14.74 -7.38
N ASN A 258 3.60 15.21 -6.16
CA ASN A 258 2.49 15.38 -5.23
C ASN A 258 2.56 16.73 -4.53
N GLY A 259 1.41 17.24 -4.10
CA GLY A 259 1.33 18.49 -3.37
C GLY A 259 0.06 18.56 -2.53
N THR A 260 0.17 19.19 -1.38
CA THR A 260 -0.94 19.52 -0.49
C THR A 260 -0.78 20.94 -0.02
N VAL A 261 -1.85 21.71 -0.13
CA VAL A 261 -1.97 23.05 0.47
C VAL A 261 -3.06 22.98 1.51
N SER A 262 -2.79 23.44 2.70
CA SER A 262 -3.77 23.52 3.80
C SER A 262 -3.83 24.93 4.35
N TYR A 263 -5.03 25.36 4.74
CA TYR A 263 -5.28 26.64 5.35
C TYR A 263 -6.17 26.46 6.58
N ASN A 264 -5.71 26.96 7.73
CA ASN A 264 -6.46 26.94 8.98
C ASN A 264 -7.30 28.21 9.10
N ILE A 265 -8.62 28.05 9.13
CA ILE A 265 -9.58 29.12 9.32
C ILE A 265 -9.86 29.22 10.81
N GLY A 266 -9.07 30.03 11.53
CA GLY A 266 -9.16 30.10 12.99
C GLY A 266 -8.69 28.82 13.68
N ALA A 267 -9.27 28.51 14.85
CA ALA A 267 -8.87 27.38 15.69
C ALA A 267 -9.63 26.07 15.38
N SER A 268 -10.80 26.16 14.75
CA SER A 268 -11.74 25.04 14.61
C SER A 268 -11.81 24.48 13.22
N ASP A 269 -11.53 25.30 12.21
CA ASP A 269 -11.78 24.95 10.83
C ASP A 269 -10.48 24.85 10.03
N SER A 270 -10.43 23.92 9.10
CA SER A 270 -9.36 23.86 8.13
C SER A 270 -9.86 23.36 6.77
N VAL A 271 -9.30 23.92 5.72
CA VAL A 271 -9.49 23.47 4.36
C VAL A 271 -8.16 22.97 3.79
N SER A 272 -8.20 21.95 2.97
CA SER A 272 -7.01 21.49 2.27
C SER A 272 -7.35 21.05 0.86
N ALA A 273 -6.41 21.30 -0.06
CA ALA A 273 -6.43 20.80 -1.41
C ALA A 273 -5.20 19.93 -1.64
N THR A 274 -5.38 18.78 -2.26
CA THR A 274 -4.31 17.84 -2.61
C THR A 274 -4.33 17.61 -4.11
N ALA A 275 -3.16 17.49 -4.71
CA ALA A 275 -3.01 17.05 -6.09
C ALA A 275 -1.86 16.08 -6.18
N SER A 276 -2.01 15.03 -6.98
CA SER A 276 -0.93 14.11 -7.30
C SER A 276 -0.98 13.70 -8.76
N PHE A 277 0.19 13.54 -9.34
CA PHE A 277 0.39 13.02 -10.68
C PHE A 277 1.49 11.97 -10.65
N ASN A 278 1.26 10.87 -11.35
CA ASN A 278 2.25 9.85 -11.60
C ASN A 278 2.21 9.44 -13.08
N GLY A 279 3.33 9.60 -13.76
CA GLY A 279 3.56 9.13 -15.12
C GLY A 279 4.56 7.98 -15.10
N ARG A 280 4.28 6.93 -15.89
CA ARG A 280 5.18 5.79 -16.05
C ARG A 280 5.20 5.37 -17.51
N GLY A 281 6.39 5.25 -18.08
CA GLY A 281 6.66 4.56 -19.32
C GLY A 281 7.23 3.17 -19.05
N ASN A 282 6.83 2.19 -19.82
CA ASN A 282 7.44 0.87 -19.78
C ASN A 282 7.81 0.41 -21.22
N ASP A 283 8.95 -0.25 -21.33
CA ASP A 283 9.42 -0.89 -22.55
C ASP A 283 9.81 -2.32 -22.19
N GLN A 284 9.22 -3.30 -22.86
CA GLN A 284 9.41 -4.71 -22.55
C GLN A 284 9.66 -5.50 -23.81
N GLN A 285 10.62 -6.42 -23.74
CA GLN A 285 10.91 -7.40 -24.77
C GLN A 285 10.78 -8.80 -24.18
N GLY A 286 10.15 -9.70 -24.90
CA GLY A 286 9.95 -11.08 -24.48
C GLY A 286 10.29 -12.05 -25.61
N ARG A 287 10.74 -13.23 -25.23
CA ARG A 287 10.92 -14.39 -26.11
C ARG A 287 10.35 -15.61 -25.40
N ASP A 288 9.39 -16.26 -26.03
CA ASP A 288 8.68 -17.41 -25.51
C ASP A 288 8.82 -18.56 -26.52
N ARG A 289 9.48 -19.66 -26.15
CA ARG A 289 9.51 -20.88 -26.96
C ARG A 289 8.48 -21.86 -26.44
N TYR A 290 7.64 -22.33 -27.33
CA TYR A 290 6.58 -23.29 -27.06
C TYR A 290 6.88 -24.59 -27.83
N ILE A 291 6.81 -25.71 -27.11
CA ILE A 291 6.93 -27.04 -27.70
C ILE A 291 5.72 -27.84 -27.25
N SER A 292 5.01 -28.48 -28.14
CA SER A 292 3.92 -29.41 -27.83
C SER A 292 4.08 -30.74 -28.55
N ASP A 293 3.75 -31.81 -27.85
CA ASP A 293 3.80 -33.19 -28.37
C ASP A 293 2.44 -33.61 -28.93
N GLY A 294 2.48 -34.48 -29.94
CA GLY A 294 1.30 -35.15 -30.47
C GLY A 294 0.96 -36.43 -29.68
N VAL A 295 -0.13 -37.06 -30.07
CA VAL A 295 -0.63 -38.31 -29.45
C VAL A 295 0.38 -39.45 -29.56
N ASP A 296 1.22 -39.43 -30.60
CA ASP A 296 2.31 -40.39 -30.87
C ASP A 296 3.60 -40.08 -30.08
N GLY A 297 3.62 -39.02 -29.29
CA GLY A 297 4.79 -38.56 -28.54
C GLY A 297 5.84 -37.82 -29.40
N ALA A 298 5.58 -37.62 -30.70
CA ALA A 298 6.43 -36.77 -31.54
C ALA A 298 6.10 -35.31 -31.34
N VAL A 299 7.06 -34.41 -31.60
CA VAL A 299 6.82 -32.94 -31.54
C VAL A 299 5.80 -32.55 -32.60
N ALA A 300 4.62 -32.11 -32.14
CA ALA A 300 3.53 -31.65 -32.99
C ALA A 300 3.66 -30.18 -33.39
N SER A 301 4.24 -29.34 -32.53
CA SER A 301 4.59 -27.97 -32.86
C SER A 301 5.78 -27.48 -32.04
N ASP A 302 6.63 -26.66 -32.64
CA ASP A 302 7.72 -25.91 -31.99
C ASP A 302 7.79 -24.52 -32.59
N TYR A 303 7.58 -23.49 -31.79
CA TYR A 303 7.67 -22.13 -32.28
C TYR A 303 8.24 -21.16 -31.25
N LEU A 304 8.83 -20.11 -31.76
CA LEU A 304 9.32 -18.95 -30.99
C LEU A 304 8.40 -17.76 -31.21
N ARG A 305 7.84 -17.23 -30.11
CA ARG A 305 7.13 -15.96 -30.09
C ARG A 305 8.06 -14.88 -29.57
N THR A 306 8.24 -13.83 -30.35
CA THR A 306 8.90 -12.59 -29.90
C THR A 306 7.85 -11.54 -29.64
N THR A 307 8.00 -10.82 -28.55
CA THR A 307 7.08 -9.76 -28.13
C THR A 307 7.87 -8.48 -27.85
N ALA A 308 7.47 -7.38 -28.45
CA ALA A 308 7.91 -6.05 -28.03
C ALA A 308 6.69 -5.26 -27.57
N ARG A 309 6.75 -4.70 -26.37
CA ARG A 309 5.65 -3.95 -25.76
C ARG A 309 6.15 -2.61 -25.25
N GLN A 310 5.43 -1.57 -25.60
CA GLN A 310 5.59 -0.23 -25.06
C GLN A 310 4.29 0.19 -24.40
N GLY A 311 4.40 0.89 -23.27
CA GLY A 311 3.21 1.32 -22.54
C GLY A 311 3.44 2.60 -21.77
N ASP A 312 2.40 3.41 -21.71
CA ASP A 312 2.33 4.63 -20.93
C ASP A 312 1.17 4.53 -19.92
N SER A 313 1.47 4.83 -18.67
CA SER A 313 0.47 4.93 -17.61
C SER A 313 0.50 6.33 -17.01
N ARG A 314 -0.65 6.96 -16.89
CA ARG A 314 -0.82 8.28 -16.31
C ARG A 314 -1.91 8.23 -15.26
N ASN A 315 -1.55 8.58 -14.03
CA ASN A 315 -2.45 8.61 -12.90
C ASN A 315 -2.47 10.03 -12.34
N ALA A 316 -3.65 10.58 -12.17
CA ALA A 316 -3.84 11.88 -11.55
C ALA A 316 -4.92 11.80 -10.48
N SER A 317 -4.71 12.46 -9.36
CA SER A 317 -5.78 12.62 -8.37
C SER A 317 -5.79 14.05 -7.85
N TRP A 318 -6.99 14.51 -7.56
CA TRP A 318 -7.27 15.80 -6.97
C TRP A 318 -8.27 15.61 -5.83
N GLY A 319 -8.05 16.31 -4.71
CA GLY A 319 -8.92 16.23 -3.54
C GLY A 319 -9.09 17.59 -2.88
N ALA A 320 -10.27 17.82 -2.35
CA ALA A 320 -10.60 18.95 -1.50
C ALA A 320 -11.22 18.43 -0.22
N ARG A 321 -10.79 18.96 0.92
CA ARG A 321 -11.25 18.52 2.22
C ARG A 321 -11.51 19.72 3.14
N TYR A 322 -12.59 19.61 3.89
CA TYR A 322 -12.94 20.48 4.99
C TYR A 322 -13.00 19.68 6.29
N ASP A 323 -12.31 20.15 7.31
CA ASP A 323 -12.34 19.61 8.67
C ASP A 323 -12.84 20.71 9.63
N HIS A 324 -13.84 20.37 10.44
CA HIS A 324 -14.35 21.21 11.51
C HIS A 324 -14.23 20.50 12.86
N LYS A 325 -13.76 21.21 13.87
CA LYS A 325 -13.75 20.78 15.27
C LYS A 325 -14.90 21.46 15.98
N GLY A 326 -15.86 20.66 16.46
CA GLY A 326 -16.99 21.18 17.20
C GLY A 326 -16.64 21.74 18.61
N ALA A 327 -17.64 22.19 19.32
CA ALA A 327 -17.48 22.77 20.66
C ALA A 327 -17.10 21.71 21.73
N LEU A 328 -17.49 20.47 21.54
CA LEU A 328 -17.16 19.36 22.46
C LEU A 328 -15.79 18.78 22.14
N PRO A 329 -14.94 18.48 23.14
CA PRO A 329 -13.69 17.76 22.90
C PRO A 329 -13.93 16.42 22.20
N GLY A 330 -13.37 16.25 20.98
CA GLY A 330 -13.59 15.06 20.16
C GLY A 330 -14.74 15.18 19.16
N GLU A 331 -15.52 16.25 19.17
CA GLU A 331 -16.52 16.51 18.12
C GLU A 331 -15.83 16.96 16.83
N THR A 332 -16.13 16.28 15.72
CA THR A 332 -15.52 16.57 14.41
C THR A 332 -16.50 16.36 13.28
N LEU A 333 -16.45 17.24 12.29
CA LEU A 333 -17.07 17.07 10.97
C LEU A 333 -15.97 17.06 9.92
N LYS A 334 -16.02 16.11 9.02
CA LYS A 334 -15.08 15.97 7.88
C LYS A 334 -15.88 15.80 6.61
N ILE A 335 -15.58 16.60 5.60
CA ILE A 335 -16.16 16.50 4.27
C ILE A 335 -15.01 16.39 3.30
N ASP A 336 -15.07 15.42 2.42
CA ASP A 336 -13.99 15.11 1.48
C ASP A 336 -14.58 14.87 0.09
N LEU A 337 -14.04 15.55 -0.91
CA LEU A 337 -14.29 15.31 -2.34
C LEU A 337 -12.99 14.91 -2.98
N ARG A 338 -13.00 13.78 -3.68
CA ARG A 338 -11.84 13.29 -4.45
C ARG A 338 -12.25 12.91 -5.86
N VAL A 339 -11.43 13.33 -6.81
CA VAL A 339 -11.52 12.93 -8.20
C VAL A 339 -10.18 12.31 -8.58
N SER A 340 -10.20 11.09 -9.09
CA SER A 340 -8.99 10.44 -9.60
C SER A 340 -9.22 9.86 -10.97
N SER A 341 -8.19 9.89 -11.79
CA SER A 341 -8.19 9.31 -13.12
C SER A 341 -6.93 8.48 -13.35
N SER A 342 -7.09 7.38 -14.05
CA SER A 342 -6.01 6.52 -14.51
C SER A 342 -6.19 6.29 -16.01
N SER A 343 -5.12 6.37 -16.78
CA SER A 343 -5.07 6.03 -18.19
C SER A 343 -3.85 5.14 -18.42
N ASN A 344 -4.08 3.98 -19.06
CA ASN A 344 -3.04 3.04 -19.43
C ASN A 344 -3.17 2.75 -20.90
N VAL A 345 -2.17 3.14 -21.68
CA VAL A 345 -2.09 2.87 -23.11
C VAL A 345 -0.91 1.93 -23.34
N GLY A 346 -1.11 0.91 -24.13
CA GLY A 346 -0.06 -0.05 -24.44
C GLY A 346 -0.14 -0.56 -25.85
N ASP A 347 1.00 -0.54 -26.53
CA ASP A 347 1.20 -1.07 -27.86
C ASP A 347 2.09 -2.31 -27.75
N SER A 348 1.67 -3.41 -28.36
CA SER A 348 2.42 -4.66 -28.40
C SER A 348 2.53 -5.14 -29.84
N SER A 349 3.69 -5.61 -30.22
CA SER A 349 3.92 -6.32 -31.48
C SER A 349 4.38 -7.74 -31.19
N TYR A 350 3.87 -8.67 -31.98
CA TYR A 350 4.11 -10.09 -31.84
C TYR A 350 4.61 -10.65 -33.17
N ALA A 351 5.55 -11.58 -33.09
CA ALA A 351 5.95 -12.40 -34.22
C ALA A 351 6.12 -13.85 -33.75
N ASN A 352 5.41 -14.78 -34.40
CA ASN A 352 5.55 -16.21 -34.19
C ASN A 352 6.31 -16.81 -35.37
N THR A 353 7.39 -17.55 -35.09
CA THR A 353 8.22 -18.25 -36.07
C THR A 353 8.26 -19.72 -35.70
N TYR A 354 7.81 -20.57 -36.61
CA TYR A 354 7.69 -22.00 -36.38
C TYR A 354 8.92 -22.78 -36.89
N ALA A 355 9.48 -23.64 -36.04
CA ALA A 355 10.45 -24.66 -36.42
C ALA A 355 9.74 -25.96 -36.82
N VAL A 356 8.61 -26.28 -36.17
CA VAL A 356 7.72 -27.39 -36.51
C VAL A 356 6.30 -26.86 -36.59
N PHE A 357 5.66 -26.97 -37.74
CA PHE A 357 4.32 -26.49 -37.99
C PHE A 357 3.28 -27.54 -37.57
N GLY A 358 2.42 -27.20 -36.64
CA GLY A 358 1.21 -27.97 -36.37
C GLY A 358 0.12 -27.73 -37.44
N PRO A 359 -0.95 -28.52 -37.48
CA PRO A 359 -2.06 -28.34 -38.41
C PRO A 359 -2.65 -26.95 -38.35
N GLY A 360 -2.70 -26.22 -39.46
CA GLY A 360 -3.25 -24.86 -39.55
C GLY A 360 -2.37 -23.77 -38.94
N MET A 361 -1.14 -24.09 -38.50
CA MET A 361 -0.19 -23.11 -37.96
C MET A 361 0.74 -22.59 -39.06
N PHE A 362 1.11 -21.31 -38.95
CA PHE A 362 2.03 -20.65 -39.88
C PHE A 362 2.71 -19.45 -39.17
N ASP A 363 3.82 -19.03 -39.74
CA ASP A 363 4.49 -17.81 -39.27
C ASP A 363 3.54 -16.63 -39.34
N SER A 364 3.44 -15.90 -38.24
CA SER A 364 2.44 -14.86 -38.10
C SER A 364 3.01 -13.62 -37.40
N GLN A 365 2.48 -12.48 -37.75
CA GLN A 365 2.75 -11.21 -37.08
C GLN A 365 1.45 -10.53 -36.70
N ALA A 366 1.47 -9.86 -35.54
CA ALA A 366 0.30 -9.14 -35.06
C ALA A 366 0.69 -7.91 -34.25
N ARG A 367 -0.23 -6.98 -34.13
CA ARG A 367 -0.16 -5.83 -33.23
C ARG A 367 -1.38 -5.81 -32.33
N GLN A 368 -1.19 -5.32 -31.12
CA GLN A 368 -2.28 -5.09 -30.17
C GLN A 368 -2.13 -3.73 -29.56
N HIS A 369 -3.18 -2.93 -29.67
CA HIS A 369 -3.34 -1.66 -28.97
C HIS A 369 -4.34 -1.83 -27.83
N ASN A 370 -3.98 -1.42 -26.62
CA ASN A 370 -4.84 -1.40 -25.45
C ASN A 370 -4.94 0.04 -24.92
N ASP A 371 -6.14 0.52 -24.72
CA ASP A 371 -6.42 1.79 -24.03
C ASP A 371 -7.42 1.53 -22.90
N MET A 372 -6.97 1.71 -21.67
CA MET A 372 -7.79 1.55 -20.47
C MET A 372 -7.84 2.86 -19.72
N ARG A 373 -9.02 3.38 -19.49
CA ARG A 373 -9.28 4.62 -18.76
C ARG A 373 -10.22 4.35 -17.60
N GLN A 374 -9.87 4.89 -16.44
CA GLN A 374 -10.72 4.81 -15.26
C GLN A 374 -10.84 6.18 -14.61
N LYS A 375 -12.05 6.55 -14.22
CA LYS A 375 -12.34 7.76 -13.46
C LYS A 375 -13.17 7.42 -12.24
N ILE A 376 -12.72 7.89 -11.08
CA ILE A 376 -13.42 7.70 -9.81
C ILE A 376 -13.69 9.07 -9.20
N VAL A 377 -14.94 9.27 -8.79
CA VAL A 377 -15.38 10.45 -8.01
C VAL A 377 -15.92 9.93 -6.69
N ASP A 378 -15.38 10.41 -5.59
CA ASP A 378 -15.78 10.08 -4.22
C ASP A 378 -16.16 11.34 -3.46
N PHE A 379 -17.36 11.34 -2.88
CA PHE A 379 -17.82 12.38 -1.96
C PHE A 379 -18.27 11.76 -0.66
N THR A 380 -17.64 12.14 0.45
CA THR A 380 -17.92 11.55 1.76
C THR A 380 -18.04 12.61 2.82
N GLY A 381 -18.87 12.32 3.82
CA GLY A 381 -18.96 13.10 5.05
C GLY A 381 -18.97 12.21 6.27
N ASP A 382 -18.24 12.61 7.30
CA ASP A 382 -18.12 11.97 8.61
C ASP A 382 -18.41 12.97 9.70
N TYR A 383 -19.36 12.71 10.56
CA TYR A 383 -19.63 13.47 11.77
C TYR A 383 -19.46 12.57 12.99
N GLU A 384 -18.57 12.94 13.88
CA GLU A 384 -18.33 12.27 15.15
C GLU A 384 -18.65 13.21 16.30
N ARG A 385 -19.46 12.74 17.24
CA ARG A 385 -19.87 13.53 18.41
C ARG A 385 -19.75 12.72 19.68
N PRO A 386 -19.04 13.23 20.69
CA PRO A 386 -19.09 12.70 22.05
C PRO A 386 -20.49 12.87 22.63
N LEU A 387 -20.99 11.83 23.25
CA LEU A 387 -22.28 11.80 23.97
C LEU A 387 -22.06 11.20 25.36
N ALA A 388 -23.02 11.33 26.25
CA ALA A 388 -22.95 10.76 27.59
C ALA A 388 -22.66 9.24 27.50
N GLY A 389 -21.50 8.82 28.02
CA GLY A 389 -21.07 7.42 28.06
C GLY A 389 -20.37 6.90 26.79
N GLY A 390 -20.14 7.73 25.74
CA GLY A 390 -19.47 7.24 24.54
C GLY A 390 -19.34 8.28 23.44
N SER A 391 -19.08 7.82 22.20
CA SER A 391 -19.13 8.66 21.00
C SER A 391 -19.97 8.01 19.90
N ALA A 392 -20.76 8.81 19.19
CA ALA A 392 -21.48 8.42 17.99
C ALA A 392 -20.75 8.95 16.77
N LYS A 393 -20.66 8.12 15.73
CA LYS A 393 -20.18 8.51 14.41
C LYS A 393 -21.27 8.20 13.39
N LEU A 394 -21.60 9.17 12.55
CA LEU A 394 -22.50 9.05 11.42
C LEU A 394 -21.75 9.48 10.16
N GLY A 395 -22.01 8.85 9.05
CA GLY A 395 -21.37 9.26 7.81
C GLY A 395 -22.12 8.77 6.58
N TYR A 396 -21.76 9.36 5.45
CA TYR A 396 -22.26 8.98 4.14
C TYR A 396 -21.13 8.90 3.13
N LYS A 397 -21.39 8.16 2.05
CA LYS A 397 -20.52 8.08 0.88
C LYS A 397 -21.37 8.04 -0.38
N LEU A 398 -20.96 8.85 -1.36
CA LEU A 398 -21.41 8.79 -2.74
C LEU A 398 -20.20 8.58 -3.62
N ALA A 399 -20.20 7.54 -4.44
CA ALA A 399 -19.09 7.22 -5.31
C ALA A 399 -19.60 6.87 -6.72
N SER A 400 -18.84 7.30 -7.72
CA SER A 400 -19.04 6.91 -9.11
C SER A 400 -17.71 6.47 -9.69
N ASN A 401 -17.66 5.25 -10.22
CA ASN A 401 -16.51 4.66 -10.88
C ASN A 401 -16.88 4.32 -12.32
N LYS A 402 -16.19 4.93 -13.27
CA LYS A 402 -16.32 4.66 -14.69
C LYS A 402 -15.03 4.06 -15.21
N SER A 403 -15.12 2.93 -15.93
CA SER A 403 -13.99 2.26 -16.55
C SER A 403 -14.31 1.99 -18.01
N ASP A 404 -13.49 2.52 -18.90
CA ASP A 404 -13.54 2.31 -20.35
C ASP A 404 -12.30 1.49 -20.74
N SER A 405 -12.46 0.42 -21.50
CA SER A 405 -11.36 -0.42 -21.97
C SER A 405 -11.56 -0.75 -23.43
N GLU A 406 -10.57 -0.44 -24.25
CA GLU A 406 -10.51 -0.78 -25.65
C GLU A 406 -9.29 -1.64 -25.92
N THR A 407 -9.47 -2.73 -26.67
CA THR A 407 -8.40 -3.57 -27.21
C THR A 407 -8.62 -3.70 -28.71
N VAL A 408 -7.66 -3.26 -29.49
CA VAL A 408 -7.62 -3.45 -30.94
C VAL A 408 -6.51 -4.42 -31.27
N TYR A 409 -6.88 -5.57 -31.82
CA TYR A 409 -5.92 -6.58 -32.29
C TYR A 409 -5.90 -6.57 -33.82
N THR A 410 -4.72 -6.56 -34.39
CA THR A 410 -4.48 -6.45 -35.84
C THR A 410 -3.53 -7.56 -36.26
N ASP A 411 -3.98 -8.44 -37.13
CA ASP A 411 -3.16 -9.42 -37.83
C ASP A 411 -2.44 -8.75 -39.01
N ILE A 412 -1.21 -9.16 -39.27
CA ILE A 412 -0.41 -8.62 -40.38
C ILE A 412 -0.22 -9.72 -41.43
N PHE A 413 -0.83 -9.55 -42.58
CA PHE A 413 -0.75 -10.47 -43.70
C PHE A 413 -0.07 -9.79 -44.90
N GLY A 414 1.11 -10.30 -45.28
CA GLY A 414 1.87 -9.74 -46.40
C GLY A 414 2.18 -8.25 -46.26
N GLY A 415 2.34 -7.75 -45.03
CA GLY A 415 2.57 -6.34 -44.73
C GLY A 415 1.30 -5.49 -44.64
N LEU A 416 0.11 -6.06 -44.82
CA LEU A 416 -1.17 -5.38 -44.65
C LEU A 416 -1.75 -5.60 -43.26
N ASP A 417 -2.17 -4.54 -42.62
CA ASP A 417 -2.80 -4.55 -41.30
C ASP A 417 -4.31 -4.87 -41.47
N VAL A 418 -4.76 -6.00 -40.85
CA VAL A 418 -6.12 -6.46 -40.87
C VAL A 418 -6.66 -6.54 -39.45
N ARG A 419 -7.65 -5.74 -39.11
CA ARG A 419 -8.27 -5.77 -37.76
C ARG A 419 -8.93 -7.14 -37.53
N ASN A 420 -8.56 -7.79 -36.44
CA ASN A 420 -9.16 -9.02 -35.99
C ASN A 420 -10.34 -8.73 -35.07
N ALA A 421 -11.56 -8.86 -35.56
CA ALA A 421 -12.78 -8.53 -34.80
C ALA A 421 -13.00 -9.50 -33.61
N ARG A 422 -12.51 -10.75 -33.69
CA ARG A 422 -12.64 -11.74 -32.59
C ARG A 422 -11.71 -11.46 -31.43
N ARG A 423 -10.55 -10.81 -31.70
CA ARG A 423 -9.53 -10.48 -30.69
C ARG A 423 -9.58 -9.02 -30.28
N SER A 424 -10.47 -8.22 -30.88
CA SER A 424 -10.71 -6.82 -30.52
C SER A 424 -11.95 -6.70 -29.63
N SER A 425 -11.91 -5.81 -28.67
CA SER A 425 -13.02 -5.58 -27.74
C SER A 425 -13.10 -4.13 -27.30
N GLU A 426 -14.30 -3.66 -27.06
CA GLU A 426 -14.56 -2.38 -26.40
C GLU A 426 -15.60 -2.60 -25.30
N TYR A 427 -15.28 -2.14 -24.10
CA TYR A 427 -16.03 -2.43 -22.90
C TYR A 427 -16.13 -1.18 -22.02
N GLU A 428 -17.34 -0.87 -21.56
CA GLU A 428 -17.63 0.21 -20.62
C GLU A 428 -18.29 -0.37 -19.37
N LEU A 429 -17.80 0.02 -18.20
CA LEU A 429 -18.40 -0.29 -16.91
C LEU A 429 -18.63 0.99 -16.14
N LYS A 430 -19.84 1.15 -15.60
CA LYS A 430 -20.20 2.24 -14.70
C LYS A 430 -20.77 1.65 -13.40
N GLU A 431 -20.20 2.04 -12.29
CA GLU A 431 -20.61 1.63 -10.96
C GLU A 431 -20.89 2.86 -10.12
N ASN A 432 -22.11 2.97 -9.60
CA ASN A 432 -22.51 4.04 -8.68
C ASN A 432 -22.81 3.40 -7.32
N THR A 433 -22.30 4.02 -6.26
CA THR A 433 -22.50 3.55 -4.88
C THR A 433 -22.99 4.69 -4.01
N ALA A 434 -24.06 4.43 -3.25
CA ALA A 434 -24.54 5.31 -2.20
C ALA A 434 -24.60 4.55 -0.89
N ALA A 435 -24.01 5.10 0.18
CA ALA A 435 -23.98 4.44 1.48
C ALA A 435 -24.22 5.42 2.63
N LEU A 436 -24.89 4.90 3.65
CA LEU A 436 -25.05 5.53 4.96
C LEU A 436 -24.51 4.58 6.02
N TYR A 437 -23.83 5.11 7.02
CA TYR A 437 -23.34 4.31 8.13
C TYR A 437 -23.38 5.05 9.44
N GLY A 438 -23.53 4.27 10.51
CA GLY A 438 -23.45 4.73 11.87
C GLY A 438 -22.67 3.79 12.74
N SER A 439 -21.98 4.31 13.74
CA SER A 439 -21.32 3.52 14.77
C SER A 439 -21.43 4.21 16.14
N TRP A 440 -21.46 3.40 17.15
CA TRP A 440 -21.45 3.80 18.54
C TRP A 440 -20.30 3.14 19.26
N GLN A 441 -19.42 3.96 19.85
CA GLN A 441 -18.31 3.51 20.69
C GLN A 441 -18.58 3.95 22.13
N THR A 442 -18.45 3.02 23.07
CA THR A 442 -18.65 3.29 24.49
C THR A 442 -17.62 2.58 25.36
N ARG A 443 -17.33 3.16 26.52
CA ARG A 443 -16.64 2.49 27.61
C ARG A 443 -17.69 2.09 28.64
N ILE A 444 -18.00 0.79 28.70
CA ILE A 444 -19.03 0.23 29.57
C ILE A 444 -18.61 0.36 31.05
N ASN A 445 -17.33 0.14 31.32
CA ASN A 445 -16.68 0.34 32.62
C ASN A 445 -15.16 0.50 32.42
N GLU A 446 -14.38 0.53 33.49
CA GLU A 446 -12.90 0.68 33.43
C GLU A 446 -12.19 -0.42 32.64
N ARG A 447 -12.81 -1.59 32.49
CA ARG A 447 -12.23 -2.75 31.82
C ARG A 447 -12.80 -3.01 30.42
N TRP A 448 -14.08 -2.69 30.19
CA TRP A 448 -14.79 -3.01 28.97
C TRP A 448 -15.01 -1.79 28.10
N GLY A 449 -14.57 -1.86 26.86
CA GLY A 449 -14.94 -0.98 25.77
C GLY A 449 -15.63 -1.74 24.64
N ALA A 450 -16.61 -1.12 24.00
CA ALA A 450 -17.31 -1.71 22.87
C ALA A 450 -17.55 -0.68 21.77
N LEU A 451 -17.56 -1.15 20.52
CA LEU A 451 -17.96 -0.40 19.34
C LEU A 451 -18.89 -1.29 18.51
N ALA A 452 -20.07 -0.77 18.18
CA ALA A 452 -21.01 -1.40 17.25
C ALA A 452 -21.27 -0.45 16.08
N GLY A 453 -21.40 -1.00 14.89
CA GLY A 453 -21.64 -0.21 13.68
C GLY A 453 -22.53 -0.97 12.69
N LEU A 454 -23.26 -0.21 11.90
CA LEU A 454 -24.07 -0.69 10.78
C LEU A 454 -23.86 0.23 9.58
N ARG A 455 -23.70 -0.37 8.40
CA ARG A 455 -23.69 0.31 7.11
C ARG A 455 -24.74 -0.29 6.19
N ALA A 456 -25.50 0.58 5.54
CA ALA A 456 -26.35 0.24 4.43
C ALA A 456 -25.73 0.81 3.15
N GLU A 457 -25.58 -0.01 2.12
CA GLU A 457 -24.94 0.38 0.87
C GLU A 457 -25.74 -0.11 -0.32
N TYR A 458 -26.15 0.81 -1.17
CA TYR A 458 -26.79 0.56 -2.45
C TYR A 458 -25.75 0.72 -3.56
N THR A 459 -25.70 -0.25 -4.46
CA THR A 459 -24.84 -0.25 -5.64
C THR A 459 -25.66 -0.49 -6.88
N ASP A 460 -25.39 0.31 -7.91
CA ASP A 460 -25.91 0.19 -9.25
C ASP A 460 -24.75 0.00 -10.23
N LEU A 461 -24.80 -1.07 -11.01
CA LEU A 461 -23.75 -1.51 -11.92
C LEU A 461 -24.33 -1.62 -13.33
N ASP A 462 -23.68 -0.99 -14.28
CA ASP A 462 -24.04 -1.00 -15.70
C ASP A 462 -22.82 -1.40 -16.54
N ILE A 463 -23.01 -2.40 -17.40
CA ILE A 463 -21.97 -3.01 -18.20
C ILE A 463 -22.40 -3.00 -19.65
N HIS A 464 -21.60 -2.40 -20.52
CA HIS A 464 -21.82 -2.36 -21.95
C HIS A 464 -20.59 -2.83 -22.73
N GLN A 465 -20.78 -3.79 -23.62
CA GLN A 465 -19.81 -4.16 -24.62
C GLN A 465 -20.25 -3.57 -25.98
N ARG A 466 -19.44 -2.68 -26.57
CA ARG A 466 -19.79 -2.05 -27.85
C ARG A 466 -19.60 -2.97 -29.05
N PHE A 467 -18.64 -3.90 -29.00
CA PHE A 467 -18.47 -4.97 -29.97
C PHE A 467 -18.90 -6.28 -29.34
N GLY A 468 -20.14 -6.68 -29.56
CA GLY A 468 -20.78 -7.84 -28.97
C GLY A 468 -22.18 -7.51 -28.43
N THR A 469 -22.88 -8.52 -27.96
CA THR A 469 -24.27 -8.38 -27.47
C THR A 469 -24.35 -8.40 -25.95
N ALA A 470 -23.20 -8.47 -25.24
CA ALA A 470 -23.20 -8.59 -23.81
C ALA A 470 -23.43 -7.23 -23.15
N ALA A 471 -24.59 -7.09 -22.55
CA ALA A 471 -24.93 -6.01 -21.63
C ALA A 471 -25.48 -6.64 -20.35
N ALA A 472 -25.11 -6.10 -19.20
CA ALA A 472 -25.62 -6.55 -17.92
C ALA A 472 -25.84 -5.35 -17.01
N THR A 473 -26.97 -5.33 -16.33
CA THR A 473 -27.27 -4.37 -15.27
C THR A 473 -27.51 -5.13 -13.99
N ASN A 474 -26.96 -4.65 -12.88
CA ASN A 474 -27.13 -5.26 -11.58
C ASN A 474 -27.27 -4.20 -10.49
N SER A 475 -28.24 -4.36 -9.61
CA SER A 475 -28.39 -3.46 -8.47
C SER A 475 -28.68 -4.25 -7.19
N TYR A 476 -28.08 -3.82 -6.09
CA TYR A 476 -28.23 -4.50 -4.81
C TYR A 476 -28.06 -3.57 -3.63
N LEU A 477 -28.82 -3.87 -2.56
CA LEU A 477 -28.70 -3.24 -1.25
C LEU A 477 -28.09 -4.24 -0.26
N ASN A 478 -27.04 -3.80 0.43
CA ASN A 478 -26.34 -4.63 1.41
C ASN A 478 -26.32 -3.98 2.78
N LEU A 479 -26.48 -4.79 3.82
CA LEU A 479 -26.34 -4.40 5.20
C LEU A 479 -25.08 -5.05 5.78
N MET A 480 -24.21 -4.23 6.38
CA MET A 480 -22.91 -4.66 6.90
C MET A 480 -22.78 -4.30 8.38
N PRO A 481 -23.21 -5.20 9.28
CA PRO A 481 -23.00 -5.03 10.72
C PRO A 481 -21.53 -5.27 11.09
N SER A 482 -21.09 -4.59 12.15
CA SER A 482 -19.77 -4.79 12.76
C SER A 482 -19.85 -4.61 14.27
N PHE A 483 -19.03 -5.38 14.99
CA PHE A 483 -18.95 -5.29 16.44
C PHE A 483 -17.52 -5.53 16.91
N PHE A 484 -17.05 -4.69 17.82
CA PHE A 484 -15.73 -4.78 18.45
C PHE A 484 -15.88 -4.65 19.96
N ALA A 485 -15.15 -5.46 20.70
CA ALA A 485 -15.08 -5.36 22.15
C ALA A 485 -13.61 -5.44 22.60
N THR A 486 -13.28 -4.68 23.62
CA THR A 486 -11.97 -4.73 24.28
C THR A 486 -12.20 -4.98 25.76
N TYR A 487 -11.36 -5.85 26.33
CA TYR A 487 -11.34 -6.13 27.76
C TYR A 487 -9.93 -5.92 28.31
N LYS A 488 -9.77 -4.98 29.22
CA LYS A 488 -8.52 -4.69 29.92
C LYS A 488 -8.33 -5.71 31.04
N VAL A 489 -7.45 -6.70 30.79
CA VAL A 489 -7.09 -7.72 31.79
C VAL A 489 -6.21 -7.11 32.87
N SER A 490 -5.22 -6.32 32.46
CA SER A 490 -4.31 -5.55 33.32
C SER A 490 -3.87 -4.28 32.61
N ASP A 491 -3.00 -3.45 33.23
CA ASP A 491 -2.48 -2.24 32.61
C ASP A 491 -1.59 -2.53 31.39
N ILE A 492 -1.07 -3.75 31.28
CA ILE A 492 -0.19 -4.17 30.19
C ILE A 492 -0.83 -5.21 29.26
N THR A 493 -2.06 -5.65 29.54
CA THR A 493 -2.69 -6.76 28.81
C THR A 493 -4.15 -6.44 28.46
N ASN A 494 -4.50 -6.59 27.17
CA ASN A 494 -5.84 -6.43 26.66
C ASN A 494 -6.26 -7.66 25.86
N LEU A 495 -7.54 -8.00 25.94
CA LEU A 495 -8.23 -8.88 25.00
C LEU A 495 -9.06 -8.06 24.04
N ARG A 496 -9.10 -8.47 22.78
CA ARG A 496 -9.95 -7.87 21.74
C ARG A 496 -10.77 -8.93 21.05
N PHE A 497 -12.03 -8.62 20.85
CA PHE A 497 -12.93 -9.39 20.00
C PHE A 497 -13.39 -8.50 18.86
N SER A 498 -13.51 -9.05 17.64
CA SER A 498 -14.14 -8.36 16.52
C SER A 498 -14.97 -9.30 15.66
N TYR A 499 -16.08 -8.79 15.18
CA TYR A 499 -16.92 -9.35 14.15
C TYR A 499 -17.23 -8.30 13.10
N ALA A 500 -17.16 -8.66 11.81
CA ALA A 500 -17.68 -7.81 10.74
C ALA A 500 -18.19 -8.68 9.58
N HIS A 501 -19.35 -8.28 9.06
CA HIS A 501 -19.89 -8.77 7.80
C HIS A 501 -19.52 -7.82 6.67
N ARG A 502 -19.06 -8.34 5.54
CA ARG A 502 -18.49 -7.55 4.45
C ARG A 502 -18.77 -8.16 3.10
N LEU A 503 -18.65 -7.32 2.06
CA LEU A 503 -18.80 -7.73 0.67
C LEU A 503 -17.50 -7.46 -0.10
N ARG A 504 -17.22 -8.30 -1.08
CA ARG A 504 -16.24 -8.06 -2.13
C ARG A 504 -16.94 -8.10 -3.48
N ARG A 505 -16.98 -6.95 -4.18
CA ARG A 505 -17.49 -6.88 -5.54
C ARG A 505 -16.47 -7.40 -6.54
N PRO A 506 -16.91 -7.99 -7.66
CA PRO A 506 -16.04 -8.25 -8.79
C PRO A 506 -15.45 -6.92 -9.31
N ASN A 507 -14.23 -6.93 -9.78
CA ASN A 507 -13.64 -5.77 -10.46
C ASN A 507 -14.06 -5.72 -11.93
N ALA A 508 -13.74 -4.61 -12.62
CA ALA A 508 -14.12 -4.41 -14.02
C ALA A 508 -13.63 -5.54 -14.94
N MET A 509 -12.42 -6.06 -14.70
CA MET A 509 -11.85 -7.13 -15.52
C MET A 509 -12.51 -8.47 -15.22
N ASP A 510 -12.89 -8.74 -13.97
CA ASP A 510 -13.63 -9.95 -13.60
C ASP A 510 -15.01 -10.02 -14.30
N LEU A 511 -15.60 -8.86 -14.61
CA LEU A 511 -16.91 -8.73 -15.23
C LEU A 511 -16.86 -8.60 -16.76
N ASN A 512 -15.69 -8.31 -17.35
CA ASN A 512 -15.56 -8.09 -18.80
C ASN A 512 -15.76 -9.39 -19.58
N PRO A 513 -16.86 -9.55 -20.34
CA PRO A 513 -17.12 -10.79 -21.08
C PRO A 513 -16.26 -10.95 -22.34
N ALA A 514 -15.49 -9.94 -22.70
CA ALA A 514 -14.64 -10.01 -23.89
C ALA A 514 -13.54 -11.05 -23.71
N VAL A 515 -13.27 -11.80 -24.77
CA VAL A 515 -12.15 -12.75 -24.79
C VAL A 515 -10.87 -12.01 -25.10
N ILE A 516 -9.97 -11.97 -24.12
CA ILE A 516 -8.67 -11.30 -24.20
C ILE A 516 -7.61 -12.34 -24.45
N TYR A 517 -6.93 -12.27 -25.59
CA TYR A 517 -5.85 -13.18 -25.96
C TYR A 517 -4.55 -12.75 -25.28
N ARG A 518 -3.96 -13.64 -24.47
CA ARG A 518 -2.60 -13.50 -23.93
C ARG A 518 -1.57 -14.01 -24.92
N ASP A 519 -1.90 -15.13 -25.54
CA ASP A 519 -1.19 -15.76 -26.65
C ASP A 519 -2.19 -16.62 -27.46
N GLU A 520 -1.71 -17.43 -28.39
CA GLU A 520 -2.54 -18.27 -29.27
C GLU A 520 -3.31 -19.36 -28.51
N PHE A 521 -2.81 -19.79 -27.36
CA PHE A 521 -3.33 -20.92 -26.59
C PHE A 521 -3.91 -20.53 -25.23
N ASN A 522 -3.71 -19.30 -24.81
CA ASN A 522 -4.18 -18.82 -23.50
C ASN A 522 -5.04 -17.56 -23.66
N VAL A 523 -6.27 -17.68 -23.31
CA VAL A 523 -7.23 -16.57 -23.34
C VAL A 523 -7.84 -16.34 -21.96
N PHE A 524 -8.30 -15.12 -21.74
CA PHE A 524 -9.00 -14.72 -20.53
C PHE A 524 -10.35 -14.10 -20.92
N SER A 525 -11.40 -14.38 -20.15
CA SER A 525 -12.68 -13.69 -20.22
C SER A 525 -13.26 -13.57 -18.82
N GLY A 526 -13.74 -12.39 -18.47
CA GLY A 526 -14.50 -12.22 -17.23
C GLY A 526 -15.91 -12.83 -17.35
N ASN A 527 -16.67 -12.72 -16.27
CA ASN A 527 -18.04 -13.22 -16.17
C ASN A 527 -18.96 -12.11 -15.64
N PRO A 528 -19.84 -11.54 -16.47
CA PRO A 528 -20.74 -10.46 -16.07
C PRO A 528 -21.80 -10.88 -15.05
N ASN A 529 -22.02 -12.19 -14.84
CA ASN A 529 -23.00 -12.75 -13.90
C ASN A 529 -22.44 -12.99 -12.51
N LEU A 530 -21.23 -12.53 -12.20
CA LEU A 530 -20.63 -12.72 -10.89
C LEU A 530 -21.42 -12.00 -9.80
N LYS A 531 -21.65 -12.70 -8.71
CA LYS A 531 -22.17 -12.14 -7.47
C LYS A 531 -21.03 -11.64 -6.58
N PRO A 532 -21.26 -10.62 -5.76
CA PRO A 532 -20.30 -10.24 -4.73
C PRO A 532 -20.03 -11.36 -3.75
N THR A 533 -18.76 -11.59 -3.40
CA THR A 533 -18.38 -12.45 -2.29
C THR A 533 -18.82 -11.81 -0.98
N GLN A 534 -19.47 -12.56 -0.12
CA GLN A 534 -19.83 -12.15 1.25
C GLN A 534 -18.87 -12.80 2.24
N THR A 535 -18.36 -12.04 3.21
CA THR A 535 -17.38 -12.51 4.19
C THR A 535 -17.85 -12.20 5.61
N ASP A 536 -17.98 -13.24 6.43
CA ASP A 536 -18.09 -13.12 7.88
C ASP A 536 -16.72 -13.36 8.52
N SER A 537 -16.25 -12.41 9.31
CA SER A 537 -14.93 -12.46 9.95
C SER A 537 -15.03 -12.31 11.46
N PHE A 538 -14.45 -13.26 12.19
CA PHE A 538 -14.36 -13.29 13.65
C PHE A 538 -12.89 -13.28 14.05
N GLU A 539 -12.53 -12.46 15.05
CA GLU A 539 -11.18 -12.41 15.59
C GLU A 539 -11.20 -12.31 17.11
N LEU A 540 -10.26 -13.01 17.76
CA LEU A 540 -9.95 -12.88 19.17
C LEU A 540 -8.46 -12.64 19.34
N GLY A 541 -8.09 -11.48 19.90
CA GLY A 541 -6.73 -11.03 20.10
C GLY A 541 -6.35 -10.94 21.58
N TYR A 542 -5.15 -11.35 21.90
CA TYR A 542 -4.47 -11.13 23.18
C TYR A 542 -3.26 -10.20 22.92
N GLU A 543 -3.29 -9.00 23.49
CA GLU A 543 -2.24 -7.99 23.38
C GLU A 543 -1.59 -7.81 24.74
N SER A 544 -0.26 -7.92 24.80
CA SER A 544 0.47 -7.74 26.06
C SER A 544 1.81 -7.04 25.83
N ARG A 545 2.23 -6.29 26.82
CA ARG A 545 3.56 -5.68 26.88
C ARG A 545 4.35 -6.33 28.01
N MET A 546 5.32 -7.18 27.68
CA MET A 546 6.08 -7.96 28.63
C MET A 546 7.58 -7.83 28.36
N ALA A 547 8.38 -7.57 29.38
CA ALA A 547 9.85 -7.45 29.29
C ALA A 547 10.37 -6.48 28.20
N GLY A 548 9.64 -5.37 27.95
CA GLY A 548 10.00 -4.39 26.90
C GLY A 548 9.58 -4.80 25.49
N LEU A 549 8.95 -5.96 25.32
CA LEU A 549 8.41 -6.45 24.07
C LEU A 549 6.88 -6.25 24.04
N GLU A 550 6.38 -5.76 22.92
CA GLU A 550 4.96 -5.78 22.58
C GLU A 550 4.65 -7.08 21.88
N THR A 551 3.73 -7.85 22.45
CA THR A 551 3.30 -9.15 21.92
C THR A 551 1.82 -9.11 21.60
N ASN A 552 1.44 -9.69 20.45
CA ASN A 552 0.07 -9.83 20.06
C ASN A 552 -0.13 -11.26 19.51
N LEU A 553 -1.04 -12.00 20.13
CA LEU A 553 -1.49 -13.30 19.65
C LEU A 553 -2.95 -13.18 19.24
N ARG A 554 -3.31 -13.65 18.02
CA ARG A 554 -4.65 -13.50 17.48
C ARG A 554 -5.10 -14.78 16.81
N GLY A 555 -6.23 -15.30 17.27
CA GLY A 555 -7.00 -16.31 16.55
C GLY A 555 -8.02 -15.66 15.64
N TYR A 556 -8.20 -16.16 14.42
CA TYR A 556 -9.21 -15.67 13.50
C TYR A 556 -9.91 -16.80 12.75
N PHE A 557 -11.13 -16.52 12.36
CA PHE A 557 -11.93 -17.39 11.49
C PHE A 557 -12.70 -16.51 10.49
N ARG A 558 -12.67 -16.90 9.21
CA ARG A 558 -13.39 -16.27 8.12
C ARG A 558 -14.18 -17.30 7.34
N ARG A 559 -15.37 -16.92 6.95
CA ARG A 559 -16.23 -17.68 6.07
C ARG A 559 -16.62 -16.79 4.89
N ASP A 560 -16.28 -17.24 3.67
CA ASP A 560 -16.71 -16.58 2.45
C ASP A 560 -17.82 -17.42 1.80
N THR A 561 -18.87 -16.74 1.33
CA THR A 561 -19.91 -17.28 0.46
C THR A 561 -19.81 -16.62 -0.88
N ASP A 562 -20.16 -17.30 -1.96
CA ASP A 562 -20.01 -16.82 -3.34
C ASP A 562 -18.58 -16.33 -3.66
N ALA A 563 -17.56 -17.02 -3.15
CA ALA A 563 -16.16 -16.62 -3.35
C ALA A 563 -15.82 -16.59 -4.84
N ILE A 564 -15.31 -15.45 -5.33
CA ILE A 564 -14.86 -15.32 -6.72
C ILE A 564 -13.51 -16.01 -6.87
N VAL A 565 -13.46 -17.01 -7.75
CA VAL A 565 -12.29 -17.87 -7.98
C VAL A 565 -11.94 -17.97 -9.46
N ASP A 566 -10.66 -18.25 -9.74
CA ASP A 566 -10.21 -18.59 -11.09
C ASP A 566 -10.75 -19.95 -11.49
N TYR A 567 -11.20 -20.02 -12.71
CA TYR A 567 -11.69 -21.24 -13.33
C TYR A 567 -11.07 -21.39 -14.72
N ARG A 568 -10.49 -22.55 -15.02
CA ARG A 568 -9.80 -22.82 -16.27
C ARG A 568 -10.39 -24.03 -16.94
N TYR A 569 -10.66 -23.90 -18.24
CA TYR A 569 -11.09 -25.02 -19.08
C TYR A 569 -10.70 -24.77 -20.53
N PHE A 570 -10.65 -25.80 -21.33
CA PHE A 570 -10.36 -25.69 -22.76
C PHE A 570 -11.63 -25.34 -23.54
N LEU A 571 -11.57 -24.28 -24.39
CA LEU A 571 -12.64 -23.90 -25.35
C LEU A 571 -12.72 -24.90 -26.50
N ASP A 572 -11.56 -25.31 -26.96
CA ASP A 572 -11.32 -26.33 -27.96
C ASP A 572 -10.11 -27.17 -27.50
N ASP A 573 -9.61 -28.05 -28.36
CA ASP A 573 -8.51 -28.94 -27.98
C ASP A 573 -7.22 -28.22 -27.60
N ASN A 574 -7.08 -26.94 -27.93
CA ASN A 574 -5.80 -26.22 -27.75
C ASN A 574 -5.87 -24.92 -26.96
N VAL A 575 -7.05 -24.26 -26.92
CA VAL A 575 -7.17 -22.92 -26.32
C VAL A 575 -7.67 -23.00 -24.88
N LEU A 576 -6.80 -22.71 -23.93
CA LEU A 576 -7.12 -22.65 -22.49
C LEU A 576 -7.77 -21.31 -22.14
N LEU A 577 -9.05 -21.32 -21.80
CA LEU A 577 -9.73 -20.17 -21.22
C LEU A 577 -9.52 -20.13 -19.71
N THR A 578 -9.06 -18.99 -19.22
CA THR A 578 -9.16 -18.63 -17.81
C THR A 578 -10.32 -17.66 -17.63
N THR A 579 -11.25 -17.99 -16.75
CA THR A 579 -12.40 -17.13 -16.43
C THR A 579 -12.59 -17.02 -14.92
N ARG A 580 -13.65 -16.34 -14.50
CA ARG A 580 -14.06 -16.17 -13.12
C ARG A 580 -15.40 -16.88 -12.86
N GLN A 581 -15.54 -17.48 -11.69
CA GLN A 581 -16.84 -18.00 -11.23
C GLN A 581 -16.98 -17.77 -9.72
N ASN A 582 -18.24 -17.80 -9.24
CA ASN A 582 -18.50 -17.90 -7.81
C ASN A 582 -18.36 -19.36 -7.38
N GLY A 583 -17.40 -19.64 -6.49
CA GLY A 583 -17.27 -20.95 -5.85
C GLY A 583 -18.32 -21.15 -4.76
N ALA A 584 -18.48 -22.39 -4.31
CA ALA A 584 -19.47 -22.74 -3.28
C ALA A 584 -19.16 -22.11 -1.90
N GLY A 585 -17.93 -21.68 -1.67
CA GLY A 585 -17.51 -21.02 -0.45
C GLY A 585 -16.05 -21.30 -0.09
N SER A 586 -15.53 -20.53 0.84
CA SER A 586 -14.23 -20.79 1.44
C SER A 586 -14.24 -20.55 2.95
N HIS A 587 -13.36 -21.25 3.63
CA HIS A 587 -13.12 -21.08 5.06
C HIS A 587 -11.64 -20.86 5.29
N ALA A 588 -11.29 -19.87 6.13
CA ALA A 588 -9.94 -19.63 6.55
C ALA A 588 -9.90 -19.43 8.06
N GLY A 589 -9.04 -20.17 8.74
CA GLY A 589 -8.81 -20.01 10.16
C GLY A 589 -7.33 -20.09 10.48
N GLY A 590 -6.89 -19.39 11.52
CA GLY A 590 -5.48 -19.39 11.86
C GLY A 590 -5.14 -18.69 13.16
N LEU A 591 -3.86 -18.80 13.50
CA LEU A 591 -3.22 -18.10 14.60
C LEU A 591 -2.14 -17.17 14.07
N GLU A 592 -2.21 -15.91 14.44
CA GLU A 592 -1.22 -14.89 14.13
C GLU A 592 -0.52 -14.46 15.42
N PHE A 593 0.80 -14.36 15.38
CA PHE A 593 1.59 -13.77 16.44
C PHE A 593 2.42 -12.60 15.91
N THR A 594 2.58 -11.58 16.73
CA THR A 594 3.46 -10.43 16.47
C THR A 594 4.28 -10.15 17.72
N VAL A 595 5.57 -9.93 17.53
CA VAL A 595 6.51 -9.55 18.60
C VAL A 595 7.32 -8.37 18.10
N SER A 596 7.33 -7.27 18.85
CA SER A 596 8.15 -6.10 18.52
C SER A 596 8.76 -5.48 19.79
N GLY A 597 10.01 -5.01 19.70
CA GLY A 597 10.68 -4.33 20.80
C GLY A 597 12.17 -4.59 20.84
N LYS A 598 12.80 -4.15 21.92
CA LYS A 598 14.25 -4.34 22.15
C LYS A 598 14.52 -5.65 22.86
N LEU A 599 15.29 -6.53 22.20
CA LEU A 599 15.86 -7.73 22.82
C LEU A 599 17.06 -7.38 23.69
N THR A 600 17.87 -6.41 23.25
CA THR A 600 18.99 -5.84 23.98
C THR A 600 19.05 -4.34 23.70
N PRO A 601 19.88 -3.55 24.42
CA PRO A 601 20.04 -2.12 24.10
C PRO A 601 20.44 -1.84 22.65
N LYS A 602 21.11 -2.79 21.98
CA LYS A 602 21.58 -2.69 20.59
C LYS A 602 20.76 -3.48 19.58
N LEU A 603 19.93 -4.43 20.01
CA LEU A 603 19.20 -5.32 19.11
C LEU A 603 17.69 -5.14 19.28
N THR A 604 17.03 -4.73 18.20
CA THR A 604 15.57 -4.61 18.10
C THR A 604 15.04 -5.70 17.19
N ILE A 605 13.96 -6.36 17.59
CA ILE A 605 13.20 -7.33 16.80
C ILE A 605 11.85 -6.75 16.40
N ASN A 606 11.43 -7.04 15.17
CA ASN A 606 10.05 -6.92 14.74
C ASN A 606 9.73 -8.18 13.93
N ALA A 607 8.93 -9.06 14.48
CA ALA A 607 8.62 -10.35 13.89
C ALA A 607 7.11 -10.62 13.96
N ASN A 608 6.58 -11.21 12.91
CA ASN A 608 5.24 -11.75 12.89
C ASN A 608 5.21 -13.09 12.18
N GLY A 609 4.22 -13.91 12.53
CA GLY A 609 3.95 -15.17 11.86
C GLY A 609 2.45 -15.44 11.85
N ASN A 610 2.01 -16.11 10.81
CA ASN A 610 0.61 -16.54 10.63
C ASN A 610 0.60 -18.03 10.25
N LEU A 611 0.05 -18.84 11.11
CA LEU A 611 -0.25 -20.25 10.84
C LEU A 611 -1.73 -20.34 10.45
N ALA A 612 -1.98 -20.60 9.16
CA ALA A 612 -3.31 -20.60 8.58
C ALA A 612 -3.68 -21.97 8.01
N ARG A 613 -4.94 -22.32 8.14
CA ARG A 613 -5.59 -23.38 7.37
C ARG A 613 -6.66 -22.75 6.50
N ASN A 614 -6.49 -22.89 5.18
CA ASN A 614 -7.42 -22.41 4.17
C ASN A 614 -8.09 -23.59 3.51
N GLN A 615 -9.40 -23.51 3.34
CA GLN A 615 -10.22 -24.49 2.64
C GLN A 615 -11.08 -23.76 1.61
N GLN A 616 -11.12 -24.27 0.38
CA GLN A 616 -11.87 -23.70 -0.72
C GLN A 616 -12.60 -24.81 -1.46
N THR A 617 -13.90 -24.60 -1.70
CA THR A 617 -14.71 -25.50 -2.51
C THR A 617 -15.00 -24.85 -3.84
N VAL A 618 -14.58 -25.48 -4.92
CA VAL A 618 -14.76 -25.01 -6.30
C VAL A 618 -15.50 -26.09 -7.11
N GLN A 619 -16.25 -25.66 -8.10
CA GLN A 619 -16.88 -26.54 -9.07
C GLN A 619 -15.94 -26.68 -10.27
N ASP A 620 -15.64 -27.89 -10.70
CA ASP A 620 -14.83 -28.15 -11.89
C ASP A 620 -15.67 -28.15 -13.19
N SER A 621 -15.01 -28.39 -14.33
CA SER A 621 -15.65 -28.36 -15.65
C SER A 621 -16.81 -29.34 -15.81
N ASP A 622 -16.85 -30.39 -15.00
CA ASP A 622 -17.87 -31.44 -15.08
C ASP A 622 -19.00 -31.21 -14.07
N GLY A 623 -19.00 -30.03 -13.43
CA GLY A 623 -20.01 -29.66 -12.43
C GLY A 623 -19.78 -30.28 -11.05
N ILE A 624 -18.67 -30.99 -10.85
CA ILE A 624 -18.34 -31.67 -9.60
C ILE A 624 -17.69 -30.70 -8.64
N TYR A 625 -18.17 -30.63 -7.40
CA TYR A 625 -17.56 -29.82 -6.35
C TYR A 625 -16.36 -30.55 -5.75
N SER A 626 -15.20 -29.90 -5.83
CA SER A 626 -13.97 -30.37 -5.18
C SER A 626 -13.57 -29.42 -4.06
N THR A 627 -13.15 -29.98 -2.92
CA THR A 627 -12.69 -29.21 -1.76
C THR A 627 -11.19 -29.36 -1.61
N ARG A 628 -10.47 -28.24 -1.61
CA ARG A 628 -9.02 -28.17 -1.45
C ARG A 628 -8.68 -27.53 -0.13
N THR A 629 -7.67 -28.05 0.54
CA THR A 629 -7.18 -27.52 1.83
C THR A 629 -5.68 -27.28 1.73
N ALA A 630 -5.22 -26.16 2.29
CA ALA A 630 -3.81 -25.86 2.47
C ALA A 630 -3.53 -25.35 3.88
N ASN A 631 -2.48 -25.89 4.49
CA ASN A 631 -1.86 -25.31 5.67
C ASN A 631 -0.70 -24.43 5.22
N ALA A 632 -0.62 -23.22 5.75
CA ALA A 632 0.35 -22.22 5.35
C ALA A 632 0.99 -21.59 6.58
N LEU A 633 2.32 -21.52 6.59
CA LEU A 633 3.09 -20.69 7.52
C LEU A 633 3.64 -19.51 6.72
N SER A 634 3.20 -18.32 7.06
CA SER A 634 3.70 -17.06 6.47
C SER A 634 4.19 -16.17 7.58
N GLY A 635 5.17 -15.30 7.29
CA GLY A 635 5.66 -14.40 8.31
C GLY A 635 6.85 -13.58 7.86
N ARG A 636 7.27 -12.71 8.75
CA ARG A 636 8.43 -11.85 8.55
C ARG A 636 9.16 -11.67 9.87
N ALA A 637 10.48 -11.63 9.80
CA ALA A 637 11.31 -11.26 10.93
C ALA A 637 12.32 -10.20 10.49
N ARG A 638 12.39 -9.10 11.23
CA ARG A 638 13.37 -8.04 11.04
C ARG A 638 14.16 -7.89 12.32
N LEU A 639 15.48 -7.91 12.17
CA LEU A 639 16.45 -7.66 13.22
C LEU A 639 17.22 -6.39 12.87
N ASN A 640 17.18 -5.39 13.75
CA ASN A 640 17.96 -4.17 13.64
C ASN A 640 19.05 -4.20 14.71
N TYR A 641 20.29 -4.20 14.28
CA TYR A 641 21.46 -4.20 15.16
C TYR A 641 22.19 -2.87 15.07
N GLN A 642 22.20 -2.11 16.17
CA GLN A 642 22.96 -0.88 16.32
C GLN A 642 24.41 -1.24 16.67
N VAL A 643 25.28 -1.21 15.66
CA VAL A 643 26.71 -1.52 15.84
C VAL A 643 27.35 -0.47 16.76
N ASP A 644 27.16 0.81 16.37
CA ASP A 644 27.57 2.00 17.11
C ASP A 644 26.63 3.18 16.83
N ALA A 645 26.96 4.40 17.25
CA ALA A 645 26.11 5.57 17.10
C ALA A 645 25.84 5.94 15.61
N ALA A 646 26.78 5.62 14.72
CA ALA A 646 26.69 5.95 13.30
C ALA A 646 26.20 4.77 12.43
N ASN A 647 26.42 3.53 12.86
CA ASN A 647 26.23 2.33 12.04
C ASN A 647 25.08 1.46 12.55
N GLN A 648 24.17 1.11 11.65
CA GLN A 648 23.06 0.19 11.91
C GLN A 648 22.99 -0.85 10.81
N LEU A 649 22.89 -2.12 11.20
CA LEU A 649 22.69 -3.27 10.32
C LEU A 649 21.26 -3.77 10.48
N GLN A 650 20.60 -4.08 9.38
CA GLN A 650 19.27 -4.65 9.37
C GLN A 650 19.25 -5.94 8.54
N LEU A 651 18.68 -6.99 9.11
CA LEU A 651 18.39 -8.25 8.45
C LEU A 651 16.87 -8.44 8.41
N ALA A 652 16.31 -8.72 7.23
CA ALA A 652 14.88 -8.92 7.05
C ALA A 652 14.61 -10.24 6.30
N LEU A 653 14.02 -11.19 7.00
CA LEU A 653 13.52 -12.45 6.46
C LEU A 653 12.02 -12.29 6.14
N GLN A 654 11.60 -12.71 4.97
CA GLN A 654 10.21 -12.81 4.57
C GLN A 654 9.91 -14.24 4.12
N MET A 655 8.78 -14.78 4.57
CA MET A 655 8.30 -16.11 4.21
C MET A 655 6.82 -16.01 3.81
N GLN A 656 6.48 -16.57 2.68
CA GLN A 656 5.12 -16.73 2.21
C GLN A 656 4.79 -18.22 2.13
N GLY A 657 3.73 -18.61 2.79
CA GLY A 657 3.26 -20.00 2.80
C GLY A 657 2.47 -20.36 1.53
N LYS A 658 2.07 -21.62 1.45
CA LYS A 658 1.25 -22.17 0.37
C LYS A 658 -0.10 -21.43 0.29
N GLN A 659 -0.48 -20.98 -0.91
CA GLN A 659 -1.75 -20.30 -1.18
C GLN A 659 -2.60 -21.15 -2.12
N LEU A 660 -3.90 -21.32 -1.80
CA LEU A 660 -4.85 -21.96 -2.70
C LEU A 660 -5.21 -21.01 -3.86
N SER A 661 -5.37 -21.57 -5.02
CA SER A 661 -6.04 -20.99 -6.18
C SER A 661 -7.13 -21.95 -6.65
N GLY A 662 -8.08 -21.51 -7.48
CA GLY A 662 -9.26 -22.30 -7.82
C GLY A 662 -8.99 -23.80 -8.08
N GLN A 663 -8.16 -24.11 -9.09
CA GLN A 663 -7.83 -25.49 -9.46
C GLN A 663 -6.42 -25.92 -9.02
N GLY A 664 -5.78 -25.21 -8.07
CA GLY A 664 -4.42 -25.53 -7.68
C GLY A 664 -3.92 -24.74 -6.48
N TYR A 665 -2.63 -24.40 -6.52
CA TYR A 665 -1.98 -23.62 -5.47
C TYR A 665 -0.72 -22.91 -5.97
N ARG A 666 -0.30 -21.88 -5.24
CA ARG A 666 1.03 -21.28 -5.33
C ARG A 666 1.92 -21.86 -4.24
N SER A 667 3.13 -22.28 -4.61
CA SER A 667 4.12 -22.85 -3.70
C SER A 667 4.68 -21.80 -2.72
N PRO A 668 5.19 -22.22 -1.56
CA PRO A 668 5.86 -21.34 -0.63
C PRO A 668 7.09 -20.65 -1.23
N ASN A 669 7.36 -19.43 -0.78
CA ASN A 669 8.53 -18.64 -1.17
C ASN A 669 9.13 -17.93 0.04
N SER A 670 10.46 -17.72 0.04
CA SER A 670 11.14 -16.96 1.10
C SER A 670 12.28 -16.12 0.52
N THR A 671 12.50 -14.94 1.10
CA THR A 671 13.60 -14.04 0.74
C THR A 671 14.28 -13.48 1.98
N LEU A 672 15.58 -13.22 1.88
CA LEU A 672 16.40 -12.57 2.91
C LEU A 672 17.03 -11.31 2.35
N ASN A 673 16.80 -10.18 3.01
CA ASN A 673 17.36 -8.88 2.65
C ASN A 673 18.33 -8.41 3.74
N LEU A 674 19.39 -7.73 3.31
CA LEU A 674 20.41 -7.12 4.18
C LEU A 674 20.51 -5.64 3.87
N SER A 675 20.50 -4.81 4.92
CA SER A 675 20.63 -3.35 4.79
C SER A 675 21.65 -2.81 5.78
N LEU A 676 22.47 -1.87 5.32
CA LEU A 676 23.43 -1.13 6.14
C LEU A 676 23.08 0.36 6.04
N ARG A 677 23.04 1.02 7.18
CA ARG A 677 22.90 2.47 7.30
C ARG A 677 24.09 3.05 8.02
N HIS A 678 24.71 4.10 7.43
CA HIS A 678 25.79 4.84 8.02
C HIS A 678 25.46 6.34 8.08
N VAL A 679 25.45 6.93 9.26
CA VAL A 679 25.24 8.36 9.47
C VAL A 679 26.57 9.08 9.31
N VAL A 680 26.77 9.77 8.18
CA VAL A 680 28.01 10.51 7.86
C VAL A 680 28.04 11.82 8.64
N THR A 681 26.92 12.56 8.60
CA THR A 681 26.67 13.78 9.38
C THR A 681 25.24 13.75 9.92
N PRO A 682 24.83 14.63 10.83
CA PRO A 682 23.45 14.71 11.27
C PRO A 682 22.44 14.91 10.10
N GLN A 683 22.88 15.46 9.00
CA GLN A 683 22.06 15.69 7.79
C GLN A 683 22.24 14.61 6.73
N LEU A 684 23.42 13.99 6.62
CA LEU A 684 23.76 13.07 5.54
C LEU A 684 23.87 11.63 6.03
N THR A 685 23.13 10.75 5.39
CA THR A 685 23.11 9.30 5.67
C THR A 685 23.42 8.54 4.38
N LEU A 686 24.29 7.54 4.47
CA LEU A 686 24.56 6.54 3.44
C LEU A 686 23.75 5.28 3.73
N VAL A 687 23.14 4.68 2.72
CA VAL A 687 22.39 3.42 2.83
C VAL A 687 22.87 2.46 1.76
N ALA A 688 23.10 1.20 2.12
CA ALA A 688 23.37 0.12 1.20
C ALA A 688 22.39 -1.02 1.46
N ASN A 689 21.75 -1.55 0.41
CA ASN A 689 20.75 -2.61 0.50
C ASN A 689 21.08 -3.72 -0.48
N VAL A 690 21.00 -4.96 -0.01
CA VAL A 690 21.01 -6.18 -0.85
C VAL A 690 19.65 -6.85 -0.67
N THR A 691 18.88 -6.95 -1.75
CA THR A 691 17.62 -7.69 -1.75
C THR A 691 17.85 -9.11 -2.23
N ASP A 692 17.08 -10.05 -1.68
CA ASP A 692 17.14 -11.48 -1.99
C ASP A 692 18.58 -12.05 -1.99
N LEU A 693 19.24 -11.93 -0.84
CA LEU A 693 20.66 -12.27 -0.64
C LEU A 693 21.03 -13.65 -1.19
N PHE A 694 20.14 -14.63 -1.11
CA PHE A 694 20.35 -16.00 -1.56
C PHE A 694 19.76 -16.33 -2.93
N ASN A 695 19.13 -15.34 -3.61
CA ASN A 695 18.48 -15.52 -4.92
C ASN A 695 17.41 -16.63 -4.89
N THR A 696 16.57 -16.61 -3.88
CA THR A 696 15.54 -17.62 -3.62
C THR A 696 14.16 -17.21 -4.14
N ASN A 697 14.00 -15.95 -4.56
CA ASN A 697 12.72 -15.42 -5.00
C ASN A 697 12.26 -16.06 -6.31
N LYS A 698 11.31 -16.98 -6.19
CA LYS A 698 10.62 -17.61 -7.32
C LYS A 698 9.13 -17.70 -7.03
N MET A 699 8.33 -17.58 -8.06
CA MET A 699 6.90 -17.82 -8.02
C MET A 699 6.58 -19.11 -8.76
N GLU A 700 6.10 -20.11 -8.03
CA GLU A 700 5.70 -21.39 -8.60
C GLU A 700 4.21 -21.60 -8.39
N THR A 701 3.47 -21.81 -9.47
CA THR A 701 2.04 -22.07 -9.47
C THR A 701 1.78 -23.44 -10.03
N VAL A 702 0.99 -24.23 -9.34
CA VAL A 702 0.56 -25.56 -9.74
C VAL A 702 -0.95 -25.56 -9.95
N VAL A 703 -1.37 -26.02 -11.11
CA VAL A 703 -2.77 -26.36 -11.42
C VAL A 703 -2.86 -27.87 -11.54
N ASP A 704 -3.84 -28.47 -10.92
CA ASP A 704 -4.04 -29.92 -10.93
C ASP A 704 -5.53 -30.23 -10.95
N SER A 705 -6.01 -30.64 -12.11
CA SER A 705 -7.36 -31.10 -12.34
C SER A 705 -7.37 -32.38 -13.18
N ALA A 706 -8.52 -32.98 -13.38
CA ALA A 706 -8.63 -34.19 -14.19
C ALA A 706 -8.19 -34.00 -15.67
N THR A 707 -8.39 -32.78 -16.19
CA THR A 707 -8.13 -32.45 -17.60
C THR A 707 -6.90 -31.60 -17.84
N LEU A 708 -6.28 -31.04 -16.77
CA LEU A 708 -5.16 -30.12 -16.87
C LEU A 708 -4.22 -30.26 -15.65
N ARG A 709 -2.96 -30.56 -15.92
CA ARG A 709 -1.86 -30.44 -14.95
C ARG A 709 -0.88 -29.42 -15.48
N GLU A 710 -0.59 -28.38 -14.71
CA GLU A 710 0.33 -27.32 -15.11
C GLU A 710 1.21 -26.90 -13.94
N THR A 711 2.50 -26.83 -14.18
CA THR A 711 3.47 -26.23 -13.26
C THR A 711 4.12 -25.04 -13.96
N SER A 712 3.98 -23.86 -13.39
CA SER A 712 4.58 -22.63 -13.89
C SER A 712 5.53 -22.07 -12.84
N THR A 713 6.82 -21.95 -13.15
CA THR A 713 7.84 -21.34 -12.31
C THR A 713 8.31 -20.07 -12.96
N ARG A 714 8.16 -18.92 -12.27
CA ARG A 714 8.64 -17.61 -12.71
C ARG A 714 9.69 -17.08 -11.74
N ARG A 715 10.79 -16.56 -12.29
CA ARG A 715 11.83 -15.84 -11.56
C ARG A 715 11.93 -14.43 -12.11
N PHE A 716 12.06 -13.48 -11.20
CA PHE A 716 12.36 -12.08 -11.53
C PHE A 716 13.76 -11.79 -11.03
N ASP A 717 14.44 -10.83 -11.60
CA ASP A 717 15.78 -10.38 -11.23
C ASP A 717 16.29 -10.96 -9.92
N GLY A 718 17.47 -11.51 -9.92
CA GLY A 718 18.05 -12.08 -8.73
C GLY A 718 18.41 -11.04 -7.66
N ARG A 719 19.56 -11.21 -7.02
CA ARG A 719 20.09 -10.26 -6.05
C ARG A 719 20.23 -8.85 -6.64
N LEU A 720 19.63 -7.86 -5.99
CA LEU A 720 19.77 -6.46 -6.36
C LEU A 720 20.55 -5.73 -5.26
N LEU A 721 21.58 -4.99 -5.67
CA LEU A 721 22.35 -4.10 -4.81
C LEU A 721 21.93 -2.66 -5.08
N TYR A 722 21.65 -1.91 -4.02
CA TYR A 722 21.45 -0.45 -4.07
C TYR A 722 22.39 0.24 -3.08
N VAL A 723 22.95 1.36 -3.53
CA VAL A 723 23.69 2.29 -2.67
C VAL A 723 23.07 3.67 -2.84
N GLY A 724 22.79 4.34 -1.74
CA GLY A 724 22.08 5.61 -1.76
C GLY A 724 22.54 6.58 -0.71
N LEU A 725 22.22 7.84 -0.94
CA LEU A 725 22.44 8.98 -0.08
C LEU A 725 21.08 9.58 0.30
N SER A 726 20.93 9.96 1.56
CA SER A 726 19.78 10.70 2.07
C SER A 726 20.28 11.96 2.75
N TYR A 727 19.85 13.12 2.26
CA TYR A 727 20.23 14.42 2.81
C TYR A 727 18.98 15.12 3.37
N ARG A 728 19.04 15.51 4.64
CA ARG A 728 17.99 16.25 5.33
C ARG A 728 18.35 17.73 5.37
N PHE A 729 17.41 18.60 4.99
CA PHE A 729 17.59 20.05 5.01
C PHE A 729 16.45 20.73 5.75
N GLY A 730 16.72 21.92 6.31
CA GLY A 730 15.76 22.65 7.13
C GLY A 730 15.55 22.00 8.51
N GLY A 731 14.79 22.67 9.38
CA GLY A 731 14.61 22.28 10.78
C GLY A 731 15.78 22.69 11.68
N PRO A 732 15.61 22.74 13.01
CA PRO A 732 16.70 23.05 13.94
C PRO A 732 17.74 21.93 13.92
N ALA A 733 18.94 22.22 13.47
CA ALA A 733 20.06 21.28 13.30
C ALA A 733 20.53 20.58 14.61
N GLY A 734 20.03 20.98 15.77
CA GLY A 734 20.51 20.52 17.08
C GLY A 734 19.67 19.42 17.75
N LYS A 735 18.48 19.04 17.25
CA LYS A 735 17.61 18.08 17.94
C LYS A 735 17.46 16.71 17.28
N ALA A 736 17.99 16.52 16.08
CA ALA A 736 17.89 15.25 15.37
C ALA A 736 18.83 14.16 15.92
N SER A 737 19.91 14.52 16.63
CA SER A 737 20.87 13.55 17.20
C SER A 737 20.48 13.02 18.58
N GLU A 738 19.61 13.72 19.32
CA GLU A 738 19.16 13.24 20.64
C GLU A 738 17.87 12.41 20.62
N GLU A 739 16.99 12.57 19.59
CA GLU A 739 15.77 11.76 19.48
C GLU A 739 16.01 10.35 18.94
N GLY A 740 17.12 10.10 18.25
CA GLY A 740 17.52 8.75 17.80
C GLY A 740 18.06 7.84 18.92
N GLY A 741 18.42 8.39 20.07
CA GLY A 741 19.07 7.67 21.17
C GLY A 741 18.29 7.61 22.49
N ARG A 742 17.28 8.44 22.67
CA ARG A 742 16.45 8.41 23.87
C ARG A 742 15.05 7.86 23.56
N GLN A 743 14.93 6.55 23.57
CA GLN A 743 13.66 5.95 23.98
C GLN A 743 13.43 6.38 25.43
N ARG A 744 12.52 7.33 25.62
CA ARG A 744 11.97 7.57 26.96
C ARG A 744 11.34 6.26 27.42
N GLY A 745 11.87 5.72 28.52
CA GLY A 745 11.20 4.68 29.29
C GLY A 745 9.76 5.12 29.61
N PRO A 746 8.86 4.19 29.84
CA PRO A 746 7.46 4.50 30.13
C PRO A 746 7.42 5.43 31.32
N GLY A 747 6.90 6.64 31.11
CA GLY A 747 6.64 7.59 32.19
C GLY A 747 5.77 6.89 33.24
N ARG A 748 6.27 6.79 34.46
CA ARG A 748 5.46 6.49 35.62
C ARG A 748 4.28 7.47 35.60
N GLY A 749 3.08 6.97 35.52
CA GLY A 749 1.87 7.72 35.77
C GLY A 749 1.96 8.42 37.12
N PRO A 750 1.31 9.56 37.30
CA PRO A 750 1.28 10.25 38.58
C PRO A 750 0.68 9.29 39.62
N GLY A 751 1.54 8.79 40.51
CA GLY A 751 1.09 8.07 41.68
C GLY A 751 0.27 9.04 42.53
N MET A 752 -0.95 8.69 42.86
CA MET A 752 -1.67 9.29 43.99
C MET A 752 -0.84 9.00 45.25
N GLY A 753 -0.19 10.04 45.74
CA GLY A 753 0.41 10.03 47.08
C GLY A 753 -0.72 10.00 48.09
N PRO A 754 -0.54 9.26 49.23
CA PRO A 754 -1.48 9.33 50.32
C PRO A 754 -1.51 10.75 50.91
N PRO A 755 -2.63 11.20 51.54
CA PRO A 755 -2.74 12.55 52.09
C PRO A 755 -1.71 12.71 53.22
N GLY A 756 -0.75 13.59 52.97
CA GLY A 756 0.30 13.93 53.92
C GLY A 756 -0.27 14.76 55.04
N MET A 757 -0.04 14.33 56.27
CA MET A 757 -0.20 15.13 57.49
C MET A 757 0.64 16.41 57.38
N GLY A 758 0.01 17.56 57.57
CA GLY A 758 0.66 18.86 57.68
C GLY A 758 1.55 18.95 58.90
N PRO A 759 2.67 19.68 58.82
CA PRO A 759 3.50 19.93 60.00
C PRO A 759 2.87 20.95 60.91
N GLY A 760 2.78 20.63 62.18
CA GLY A 760 2.33 21.53 63.25
C GLY A 760 3.23 22.74 63.41
N GLY A 761 2.66 23.92 63.51
CA GLY A 761 3.30 25.16 63.98
C GLY A 761 3.19 25.26 65.48
N PRO A 762 4.13 25.97 66.12
CA PRO A 762 4.26 26.00 67.59
C PRO A 762 3.24 26.96 68.23
N GLY A 763 2.92 26.60 69.47
CA GLY A 763 1.90 27.23 70.28
C GLY A 763 2.14 28.64 70.77
N GLY A 764 1.06 29.27 71.18
CA GLY A 764 1.00 30.42 72.05
C GLY A 764 -0.25 30.33 72.94
N PRO A 765 -0.23 30.85 74.16
CA PRO A 765 -1.01 30.36 75.28
C PRO A 765 -2.41 31.00 75.38
N GLY A 766 -3.30 30.30 76.09
CA GLY A 766 -4.65 30.70 76.38
C GLY A 766 -4.81 32.01 77.20
N PRO A 767 -6.00 32.40 77.63
CA PRO A 767 -6.78 31.64 78.58
C PRO A 767 -8.30 31.80 78.46
N ASP A 768 -9.01 31.02 79.26
CA ASP A 768 -10.27 31.17 79.97
C ASP A 768 -11.60 31.37 79.24
N GLY A 769 -12.54 30.56 79.64
CA GLY A 769 -13.87 31.05 80.05
C GLY A 769 -15.06 30.45 79.34
N ALA A 770 -15.75 29.63 80.09
CA ALA A 770 -17.15 29.20 80.05
C ALA A 770 -17.53 28.08 79.09
#